data_c97d6dc34b3e10c0d8fa6d3dcfd25b18
#
_entry.id   c97d6dc34b3e10c0d8fa6d3dcfd25b18
#
_cell.length_a   1.000
_cell.length_b   1.000
_cell.length_c   1.000
_cell.angle_alpha   90.00
_cell.angle_beta   90.00
_cell.angle_gamma   90.00
#
_symmetry.space_group_name_H-M   'P 1'
#
loop_
_entity.id
_entity.type
_entity.pdbx_description
1 polymer ?
#
loop_
_entity_poly.entity_id
_entity_poly.type
_entity_poly.pdbx_seq_one_letter_code
_entity_poly.pdbx_strand_id
1 'polypeptide(L)'
;MSDSTTRSPIEDISPSPSERKPAKRYIAERYEVVNTLEGGMGLVYLCRDHFTAELVALKTFKPEFLSHRTARDLFLREGTMWVEIGRHPNVVQAYRVERVGDGREVYLVLEWIVQPQDKKSPSLRSWLRKGQPLEAEQAILFALHVARGMRFATQKIPGLVHRDLKPENILVGYDVVARVTDFGLASTLSGHSPGSTVGSLENSRDNIGRTQLTQGVAGTPLYMAPEQWEHKGLDARADIYALGCIMYEMVTGRFAAQGETREDLREVHVNGRIQPLDSALPLPLRQFIERSLSIPREQRYRDWAEVEKTLASVYTQVTRQPSPPEWDGAEETPDERRAAGNSYNTMGLSYLDIGKLDVAVMYFEQAVNVARTENIRELEGKGLGNLGLAYAALGYIERAIEFHEEHLAIARELGDRAEEGRSQGNLGLVYRQKGEPDRAVRFHERELQIFQRLANRYKEAEALHNLGDTYRELGDPAQAEDYFKQSLAIARDIGDRTRVERILNSMGKVFLDSGNHKEAAQLFKQTLTIARQIGDRVGEGEVLGNLGELYRASGFTDRAIEYYNYAFNITQESNDRRKMIKNLLRLGDLYLMNGDIEQALSHYESGLVSAQEITDQVQEQSSFAKLGEAFDAQGNYTESGRMYKRALLLARERNNRKVEQVMLTKLAKAYELWGDFSRAVTYLEQSLAMVQAEANIAGEIWHWRELGQLFRKLNQPRPAVDAYETCLALARSANNHEAEAETLTELGDLSRALGDHPEAMTFYKEALDLTEAHALTQQEATVLSSMGMSYFETGKNRQAVRELERSLLAAKKSRSSRTVANVSYRLALVMCKQGRWDKAEPHAQLALKLYGRIQDNTMSGRSEVMLQRIKQNKGKSTGFFQNLLES
;
A
#
# COMPACT_ATOMS: atom_id res chain seq x y z
N MET A 1 53.69 64.38 32.80
CA MET A 1 53.03 63.56 33.82
C MET A 1 52.21 62.59 33.15
N SER A 2 52.74 61.47 32.77
CA SER A 2 52.82 60.12 33.39
C SER A 2 51.43 59.55 33.60
N ASP A 3 51.03 58.50 32.86
CA ASP A 3 51.39 57.18 33.35
C ASP A 3 51.19 56.11 32.26
N SER A 4 52.19 55.29 32.13
CA SER A 4 52.30 54.11 31.34
C SER A 4 51.77 52.91 32.13
N THR A 5 50.86 52.11 31.57
CA THR A 5 50.63 50.74 32.00
C THR A 5 50.70 49.78 30.82
N THR A 6 51.80 49.05 30.83
CA THR A 6 52.14 47.90 29.99
C THR A 6 51.13 46.80 30.13
N ARG A 7 50.55 46.34 28.98
CA ARG A 7 49.91 45.04 28.82
C ARG A 7 50.90 44.09 28.14
N SER A 8 51.20 43.02 28.79
CA SER A 8 51.92 41.86 28.26
C SER A 8 51.10 41.16 27.17
N PRO A 9 51.72 40.70 26.10
CA PRO A 9 51.05 39.91 25.08
C PRO A 9 51.00 38.43 25.56
N ILE A 10 49.76 37.91 25.71
CA ILE A 10 49.54 36.46 25.77
C ILE A 10 49.54 36.00 24.32
N GLU A 11 50.55 35.23 23.95
CA GLU A 11 50.65 34.54 22.70
C GLU A 11 49.53 33.47 22.61
N ASP A 12 48.60 33.68 21.70
CA ASP A 12 47.63 32.70 21.28
C ASP A 12 48.34 31.67 20.39
N ILE A 13 48.79 30.55 21.00
CA ILE A 13 49.30 29.41 20.23
C ILE A 13 48.10 28.60 19.75
N SER A 14 47.57 28.99 18.62
CA SER A 14 46.69 28.11 17.80
C SER A 14 47.57 27.06 17.14
N PRO A 15 47.28 25.77 17.29
CA PRO A 15 48.06 24.72 16.62
C PRO A 15 47.88 24.81 15.10
N SER A 16 48.98 24.59 14.38
CA SER A 16 49.09 24.61 12.94
C SER A 16 48.11 23.63 12.27
N PRO A 17 47.68 23.85 11.01
CA PRO A 17 46.66 23.05 10.32
C PRO A 17 47.09 21.60 9.98
N SER A 18 48.32 21.19 10.34
CA SER A 18 48.91 19.88 9.93
C SER A 18 48.67 18.71 10.89
N GLU A 19 47.99 18.89 12.02
CA GLU A 19 47.78 17.81 13.03
C GLU A 19 46.32 17.48 13.36
N ARG A 20 45.35 17.89 12.55
CA ARG A 20 44.01 17.36 12.70
C ARG A 20 43.97 15.96 12.09
N LYS A 21 44.05 14.90 12.92
CA LYS A 21 43.65 13.55 12.53
C LYS A 21 42.27 13.63 11.89
N PRO A 22 42.06 13.01 10.70
CA PRO A 22 40.74 13.02 10.07
C PRO A 22 39.71 12.49 11.05
N ALA A 23 38.57 13.18 11.15
CA ALA A 23 37.48 12.75 12.03
C ALA A 23 37.10 11.30 11.64
N LYS A 24 37.10 10.41 12.63
CA LYS A 24 36.70 9.01 12.41
C LYS A 24 35.29 8.99 11.85
N ARG A 25 35.08 8.27 10.72
CA ARG A 25 33.76 8.12 10.11
C ARG A 25 33.07 6.89 10.70
N TYR A 26 31.86 7.06 11.22
CA TYR A 26 31.03 5.98 11.77
C TYR A 26 29.82 5.70 10.89
N ILE A 27 29.42 4.43 10.81
CA ILE A 27 28.14 3.98 10.24
C ILE A 27 27.31 3.44 11.41
N ALA A 28 26.04 3.90 11.54
CA ALA A 28 25.12 3.51 12.62
C ALA A 28 25.69 3.74 14.04
N GLU A 29 26.58 4.74 14.22
CA GLU A 29 27.28 5.02 15.49
C GLU A 29 28.04 3.81 16.09
N ARG A 30 28.01 2.67 15.42
CA ARG A 30 28.56 1.40 15.86
C ARG A 30 29.81 0.99 15.09
N TYR A 31 29.82 1.21 13.78
CA TYR A 31 30.87 0.71 12.90
C TYR A 31 31.87 1.81 12.55
N GLU A 32 33.07 1.74 13.10
CA GLU A 32 34.18 2.64 12.74
C GLU A 32 34.74 2.21 11.38
N VAL A 33 34.61 3.07 10.37
CA VAL A 33 35.11 2.79 9.02
C VAL A 33 36.64 2.88 9.01
N VAL A 34 37.29 1.74 8.71
CA VAL A 34 38.76 1.62 8.61
C VAL A 34 39.21 1.80 7.17
N ASN A 35 38.48 1.23 6.19
CA ASN A 35 38.81 1.32 4.76
C ASN A 35 37.53 1.21 3.92
N THR A 36 37.62 1.65 2.66
CA THR A 36 36.49 1.57 1.70
C THR A 36 36.98 0.96 0.42
N LEU A 37 36.23 -0.03 -0.09
CA LEU A 37 36.45 -0.69 -1.36
C LEU A 37 35.27 -0.39 -2.28
N GLU A 38 35.53 0.10 -3.49
CA GLU A 38 34.49 0.34 -4.49
C GLU A 38 34.43 -0.80 -5.51
N GLY A 39 33.23 -1.36 -5.68
CA GLY A 39 32.91 -2.32 -6.73
C GLY A 39 32.02 -1.72 -7.84
N GLY A 40 31.58 -2.53 -8.78
CA GLY A 40 30.72 -2.08 -9.90
C GLY A 40 29.45 -1.37 -9.47
N MET A 41 28.57 -2.05 -8.69
CA MET A 41 27.29 -1.53 -8.22
C MET A 41 27.24 -1.22 -6.72
N GLY A 42 28.28 -1.56 -5.95
CA GLY A 42 28.28 -1.47 -4.49
C GLY A 42 29.55 -0.91 -3.89
N LEU A 43 29.40 -0.53 -2.63
CA LEU A 43 30.46 -0.10 -1.74
C LEU A 43 30.63 -1.15 -0.65
N VAL A 44 31.86 -1.49 -0.30
CA VAL A 44 32.17 -2.34 0.84
C VAL A 44 33.09 -1.55 1.78
N TYR A 45 32.62 -1.36 3.01
CA TYR A 45 33.38 -0.71 4.06
C TYR A 45 33.99 -1.76 4.97
N LEU A 46 35.31 -1.75 5.14
CA LEU A 46 35.94 -2.45 6.24
C LEU A 46 35.74 -1.63 7.51
N CYS A 47 35.07 -2.22 8.49
CA CYS A 47 34.74 -1.55 9.74
C CYS A 47 35.21 -2.35 10.95
N ARG A 48 35.45 -1.63 12.06
CA ARG A 48 35.53 -2.21 13.38
C ARG A 48 34.17 -2.08 14.06
N ASP A 49 33.57 -3.18 14.41
CA ASP A 49 32.34 -3.21 15.21
C ASP A 49 32.70 -2.94 16.68
N HIS A 50 32.21 -1.83 17.25
CA HIS A 50 32.49 -1.45 18.62
C HIS A 50 31.81 -2.32 19.69
N PHE A 51 30.81 -3.11 19.31
CA PHE A 51 30.15 -4.03 20.24
C PHE A 51 30.86 -5.38 20.35
N THR A 52 31.40 -5.91 19.24
CA THR A 52 32.09 -7.19 19.23
C THR A 52 33.62 -7.03 19.23
N ALA A 53 34.12 -5.83 18.99
CA ALA A 53 35.51 -5.49 18.75
C ALA A 53 36.13 -6.17 17.50
N GLU A 54 35.30 -6.83 16.67
CA GLU A 54 35.74 -7.58 15.50
C GLU A 54 35.79 -6.67 14.25
N LEU A 55 36.55 -7.13 13.25
CA LEU A 55 36.53 -6.53 11.92
C LEU A 55 35.43 -7.18 11.08
N VAL A 56 34.59 -6.35 10.48
CA VAL A 56 33.48 -6.77 9.63
C VAL A 56 33.50 -6.01 8.30
N ALA A 57 32.93 -6.60 7.26
CA ALA A 57 32.68 -5.95 5.99
C ALA A 57 31.22 -5.50 5.89
N LEU A 58 30.98 -4.22 5.67
CA LEU A 58 29.64 -3.68 5.42
C LEU A 58 29.47 -3.44 3.91
N LYS A 59 28.65 -4.27 3.27
CA LYS A 59 28.32 -4.13 1.83
C LYS A 59 27.02 -3.32 1.69
N THR A 60 27.04 -2.32 0.80
CA THR A 60 25.84 -1.50 0.48
C THR A 60 25.88 -1.06 -0.98
N PHE A 61 24.84 -0.33 -1.41
CA PHE A 61 24.79 0.29 -2.74
C PHE A 61 25.64 1.55 -2.83
N LYS A 62 25.95 1.93 -4.06
CA LYS A 62 26.35 3.29 -4.34
C LYS A 62 25.17 4.26 -4.13
N PRO A 63 25.42 5.49 -3.67
CA PRO A 63 24.36 6.47 -3.36
C PRO A 63 23.36 6.70 -4.50
N GLU A 64 23.82 6.62 -5.73
CA GLU A 64 23.00 6.77 -6.94
C GLU A 64 21.91 5.70 -7.10
N PHE A 65 22.07 4.52 -6.49
CA PHE A 65 21.10 3.42 -6.53
C PHE A 65 20.15 3.38 -5.32
N LEU A 66 20.38 4.20 -4.29
CA LEU A 66 19.54 4.23 -3.09
C LEU A 66 18.08 4.62 -3.40
N SER A 67 17.85 5.44 -4.43
CA SER A 67 16.52 5.84 -4.88
C SER A 67 15.80 4.75 -5.69
N HIS A 68 16.52 3.76 -6.22
CA HIS A 68 15.95 2.71 -7.07
C HIS A 68 15.38 1.54 -6.24
N ARG A 69 14.05 1.47 -6.16
CA ARG A 69 13.34 0.42 -5.42
C ARG A 69 13.73 -1.00 -5.86
N THR A 70 13.80 -1.24 -7.18
CA THR A 70 14.16 -2.55 -7.73
C THR A 70 15.57 -2.98 -7.31
N ALA A 71 16.54 -2.06 -7.27
CA ALA A 71 17.89 -2.34 -6.83
C ALA A 71 17.93 -2.69 -5.33
N ARG A 72 17.20 -1.96 -4.50
CA ARG A 72 17.06 -2.27 -3.06
C ARG A 72 16.41 -3.64 -2.83
N ASP A 73 15.36 -3.95 -3.59
CA ASP A 73 14.65 -5.24 -3.47
C ASP A 73 15.57 -6.42 -3.83
N LEU A 74 16.37 -6.28 -4.89
CA LEU A 74 17.36 -7.28 -5.27
C LEU A 74 18.43 -7.47 -4.18
N PHE A 75 18.96 -6.38 -3.62
CA PHE A 75 19.96 -6.43 -2.56
C PHE A 75 19.41 -7.05 -1.26
N LEU A 76 18.19 -6.70 -0.89
CA LEU A 76 17.55 -7.28 0.29
C LEU A 76 17.35 -8.80 0.12
N ARG A 77 16.96 -9.24 -1.07
CA ARG A 77 16.86 -10.67 -1.38
C ARG A 77 18.21 -11.36 -1.28
N GLU A 78 19.26 -10.74 -1.82
CA GLU A 78 20.64 -11.20 -1.69
C GLU A 78 21.05 -11.33 -0.23
N GLY A 79 20.86 -10.27 0.55
CA GLY A 79 21.18 -10.26 1.98
C GLY A 79 20.42 -11.33 2.76
N THR A 80 19.13 -11.50 2.47
CA THR A 80 18.26 -12.51 3.09
C THR A 80 18.79 -13.92 2.87
N MET A 81 18.94 -14.29 1.60
CA MET A 81 19.36 -15.66 1.26
C MET A 81 20.76 -15.94 1.82
N TRP A 82 21.62 -14.95 1.84
CA TRP A 82 22.96 -15.13 2.37
C TRP A 82 22.96 -15.35 3.90
N VAL A 83 22.12 -14.62 4.65
CA VAL A 83 21.94 -14.88 6.10
C VAL A 83 21.32 -16.27 6.34
N GLU A 84 20.36 -16.70 5.48
CA GLU A 84 19.70 -18.01 5.56
C GLU A 84 20.67 -19.19 5.26
N ILE A 85 21.69 -19.00 4.42
CA ILE A 85 22.73 -20.02 4.21
C ILE A 85 23.39 -20.36 5.54
N GLY A 86 23.63 -19.36 6.41
CA GLY A 86 24.25 -19.58 7.70
C GLY A 86 25.76 -19.82 7.63
N ARG A 87 26.32 -20.39 8.69
CA ARG A 87 27.77 -20.57 8.88
C ARG A 87 28.27 -21.84 8.18
N HIS A 88 29.32 -21.67 7.38
CA HIS A 88 30.09 -22.78 6.81
C HIS A 88 31.52 -22.31 6.50
N PRO A 89 32.57 -23.11 6.77
CA PRO A 89 33.96 -22.69 6.58
C PRO A 89 34.31 -22.28 5.15
N ASN A 90 33.56 -22.75 4.15
CA ASN A 90 33.79 -22.43 2.74
C ASN A 90 32.75 -21.46 2.15
N VAL A 91 32.01 -20.75 2.97
CA VAL A 91 31.11 -19.67 2.60
C VAL A 91 31.45 -18.45 3.45
N VAL A 92 31.55 -17.27 2.85
CA VAL A 92 31.69 -16.03 3.64
C VAL A 92 30.43 -15.83 4.45
N GLN A 93 30.55 -15.73 5.75
CA GLN A 93 29.39 -15.62 6.62
C GLN A 93 28.72 -14.24 6.49
N ALA A 94 27.41 -14.23 6.27
CA ALA A 94 26.59 -13.06 6.45
C ALA A 94 26.01 -13.09 7.87
N TYR A 95 26.34 -12.07 8.67
CA TYR A 95 25.88 -12.01 10.06
C TYR A 95 24.48 -11.46 10.19
N ARG A 96 24.21 -10.34 9.49
CA ARG A 96 22.91 -9.64 9.56
C ARG A 96 22.79 -8.53 8.53
N VAL A 97 21.56 -8.04 8.40
CA VAL A 97 21.25 -6.81 7.65
C VAL A 97 21.06 -5.67 8.66
N GLU A 98 21.73 -4.54 8.44
CA GLU A 98 21.62 -3.33 9.27
C GLU A 98 20.95 -2.20 8.47
N ARG A 99 20.09 -1.44 9.14
CA ARG A 99 19.47 -0.23 8.59
C ARG A 99 19.98 1.01 9.34
N VAL A 100 20.29 2.05 8.61
CA VAL A 100 20.93 3.27 9.13
C VAL A 100 20.12 4.50 8.82
N GLY A 101 20.14 5.47 9.71
CA GLY A 101 19.48 6.75 9.54
C GLY A 101 17.95 6.64 9.52
N ASP A 102 17.33 7.17 8.48
CA ASP A 102 15.88 7.12 8.23
C ASP A 102 15.40 5.76 7.67
N GLY A 103 16.29 4.76 7.67
CA GLY A 103 16.02 3.42 7.17
C GLY A 103 16.18 3.26 5.65
N ARG A 104 16.62 4.28 4.94
CA ARG A 104 16.86 4.22 3.48
C ARG A 104 18.17 3.53 3.13
N GLU A 105 19.17 3.64 4.01
CA GLU A 105 20.45 2.97 3.83
C GLU A 105 20.41 1.58 4.47
N VAL A 106 20.75 0.56 3.69
CA VAL A 106 20.78 -0.84 4.12
C VAL A 106 22.18 -1.38 3.90
N TYR A 107 22.73 -2.02 4.93
CA TYR A 107 24.04 -2.65 4.93
C TYR A 107 23.94 -4.13 5.25
N LEU A 108 24.59 -4.95 4.43
CA LEU A 108 24.81 -6.35 4.74
C LEU A 108 26.13 -6.49 5.48
N VAL A 109 26.09 -6.97 6.71
CA VAL A 109 27.25 -7.16 7.57
C VAL A 109 27.81 -8.57 7.37
N LEU A 110 29.05 -8.63 6.88
CA LEU A 110 29.72 -9.84 6.45
C LEU A 110 30.98 -10.08 7.28
N GLU A 111 31.40 -11.34 7.31
CA GLU A 111 32.73 -11.75 7.76
C GLU A 111 33.81 -11.02 6.97
N TRP A 112 34.81 -10.46 7.66
CA TRP A 112 35.99 -9.90 6.99
C TRP A 112 37.03 -10.95 6.78
N ILE A 113 37.34 -11.29 5.53
CA ILE A 113 38.40 -12.24 5.17
C ILE A 113 39.72 -11.50 5.06
N VAL A 114 40.62 -11.79 5.99
CA VAL A 114 41.99 -11.22 5.99
C VAL A 114 42.82 -11.90 4.92
N GLN A 115 43.39 -11.12 3.99
CA GLN A 115 44.26 -11.64 2.94
C GLN A 115 45.58 -12.19 3.48
N PRO A 116 46.20 -13.17 2.77
CA PRO A 116 47.59 -13.56 3.03
C PRO A 116 48.55 -12.39 2.85
N GLN A 117 49.65 -12.40 3.62
CA GLN A 117 50.63 -11.28 3.64
C GLN A 117 51.26 -10.98 2.29
N ASP A 118 51.39 -12.00 1.43
CA ASP A 118 51.97 -11.91 0.06
C ASP A 118 50.95 -11.52 -1.00
N LYS A 119 49.67 -11.35 -0.68
CA LYS A 119 48.60 -11.05 -1.62
C LYS A 119 48.05 -9.64 -1.41
N LYS A 120 47.66 -9.03 -2.54
CA LYS A 120 47.06 -7.66 -2.53
C LYS A 120 45.60 -7.63 -2.12
N SER A 121 44.89 -8.77 -2.21
CA SER A 121 43.48 -8.94 -1.95
C SER A 121 43.20 -10.37 -1.52
N PRO A 122 42.17 -10.65 -0.71
CA PRO A 122 41.79 -12.02 -0.38
C PRO A 122 41.15 -12.77 -1.56
N SER A 123 40.81 -12.09 -2.66
CA SER A 123 40.22 -12.75 -3.83
C SER A 123 41.14 -13.77 -4.46
N LEU A 124 40.61 -14.94 -4.89
CA LEU A 124 41.33 -15.95 -5.66
C LEU A 124 41.97 -15.34 -6.92
N ARG A 125 41.40 -14.27 -7.46
CA ARG A 125 42.03 -13.53 -8.59
C ARG A 125 43.45 -13.08 -8.29
N SER A 126 43.78 -12.75 -7.05
CA SER A 126 45.12 -12.33 -6.64
C SER A 126 46.15 -13.48 -6.64
N TRP A 127 45.68 -14.72 -6.66
CA TRP A 127 46.49 -15.93 -6.75
C TRP A 127 46.80 -16.33 -8.22
N LEU A 128 45.93 -15.90 -9.13
CA LEU A 128 46.04 -16.25 -10.55
C LEU A 128 46.86 -15.22 -11.33
N ARG A 129 47.98 -15.68 -11.93
CA ARG A 129 48.80 -14.82 -12.77
C ARG A 129 48.88 -15.41 -14.18
N LYS A 130 48.79 -14.55 -15.20
CA LYS A 130 48.86 -14.98 -16.60
C LYS A 130 50.13 -15.80 -16.85
N GLY A 131 49.96 -17.01 -17.34
CA GLY A 131 51.08 -17.92 -17.69
C GLY A 131 51.74 -18.58 -16.47
N GLN A 132 51.21 -18.42 -15.25
CA GLN A 132 51.75 -19.07 -14.05
C GLN A 132 50.62 -19.93 -13.41
N PRO A 133 50.58 -21.23 -13.71
CA PRO A 133 49.61 -22.13 -13.10
C PRO A 133 49.85 -22.30 -11.59
N LEU A 134 48.79 -22.62 -10.86
CA LEU A 134 48.89 -23.10 -9.48
C LEU A 134 49.33 -24.57 -9.49
N GLU A 135 49.92 -25.00 -8.40
CA GLU A 135 50.15 -26.42 -8.12
C GLU A 135 48.82 -27.20 -8.16
N ALA A 136 48.84 -28.41 -8.77
CA ALA A 136 47.65 -29.21 -8.94
C ALA A 136 46.93 -29.49 -7.59
N GLU A 137 47.66 -29.75 -6.53
CA GLU A 137 47.16 -29.96 -5.19
C GLU A 137 46.35 -28.73 -4.70
N GLN A 138 46.92 -27.54 -4.85
CA GLN A 138 46.28 -26.29 -4.37
C GLN A 138 45.04 -25.96 -5.22
N ALA A 139 45.09 -26.19 -6.53
CA ALA A 139 43.95 -25.98 -7.42
C ALA A 139 42.76 -26.91 -7.06
N ILE A 140 43.04 -28.19 -6.79
CA ILE A 140 42.04 -29.18 -6.40
C ILE A 140 41.47 -28.81 -5.01
N LEU A 141 42.33 -28.42 -4.07
CA LEU A 141 41.91 -28.02 -2.72
C LEU A 141 40.96 -26.84 -2.75
N PHE A 142 41.26 -25.78 -3.51
CA PHE A 142 40.37 -24.63 -3.63
C PHE A 142 39.04 -25.00 -4.29
N ALA A 143 39.08 -25.84 -5.34
CA ALA A 143 37.86 -26.33 -5.97
C ALA A 143 37.02 -27.19 -5.04
N LEU A 144 37.64 -28.02 -4.20
CA LEU A 144 36.96 -28.82 -3.16
C LEU A 144 36.28 -27.91 -2.10
N HIS A 145 36.97 -26.86 -1.68
CA HIS A 145 36.37 -25.84 -0.76
C HIS A 145 35.14 -25.18 -1.40
N VAL A 146 35.25 -24.75 -2.66
CA VAL A 146 34.09 -24.16 -3.37
C VAL A 146 32.95 -25.17 -3.48
N ALA A 147 33.22 -26.42 -3.84
CA ALA A 147 32.22 -27.47 -3.97
C ALA A 147 31.47 -27.72 -2.65
N ARG A 148 32.19 -27.73 -1.53
CA ARG A 148 31.63 -27.89 -0.17
C ARG A 148 30.73 -26.70 0.22
N GLY A 149 31.23 -25.49 0.00
CA GLY A 149 30.43 -24.27 0.25
C GLY A 149 29.15 -24.23 -0.59
N MET A 150 29.24 -24.54 -1.87
CA MET A 150 28.08 -24.58 -2.78
C MET A 150 27.11 -25.75 -2.46
N ARG A 151 27.63 -26.93 -2.08
CA ARG A 151 26.76 -28.03 -1.63
C ARG A 151 25.95 -27.62 -0.40
N PHE A 152 26.64 -27.07 0.60
CA PHE A 152 25.98 -26.58 1.80
C PHE A 152 24.93 -25.51 1.48
N ALA A 153 25.26 -24.51 0.68
CA ALA A 153 24.33 -23.44 0.29
C ALA A 153 23.10 -23.98 -0.46
N THR A 154 23.28 -24.93 -1.39
CA THR A 154 22.17 -25.55 -2.13
C THR A 154 21.34 -26.53 -1.30
N GLN A 155 21.89 -27.10 -0.23
CA GLN A 155 21.12 -27.89 0.76
C GLN A 155 20.23 -26.98 1.63
N LYS A 156 20.74 -25.82 2.03
CA LYS A 156 19.97 -24.84 2.82
C LYS A 156 18.89 -24.16 1.97
N ILE A 157 19.20 -23.83 0.72
CA ILE A 157 18.28 -23.15 -0.21
C ILE A 157 18.14 -24.01 -1.48
N PRO A 158 17.13 -24.88 -1.55
CA PRO A 158 16.90 -25.73 -2.72
C PRO A 158 16.71 -24.92 -4.00
N GLY A 159 17.45 -25.28 -5.05
CA GLY A 159 17.41 -24.58 -6.33
C GLY A 159 18.28 -23.33 -6.41
N LEU A 160 19.09 -23.04 -5.40
CA LEU A 160 20.06 -21.95 -5.44
C LEU A 160 21.06 -22.13 -6.60
N VAL A 161 21.24 -21.10 -7.40
CA VAL A 161 22.25 -20.97 -8.45
C VAL A 161 23.01 -19.66 -8.21
N HIS A 162 24.34 -19.72 -8.16
CA HIS A 162 25.19 -18.54 -7.89
C HIS A 162 25.22 -17.57 -9.07
N ARG A 163 25.26 -18.05 -10.30
CA ARG A 163 25.21 -17.33 -11.60
C ARG A 163 26.37 -16.44 -11.95
N ASP A 164 27.20 -16.04 -11.00
CA ASP A 164 28.41 -15.22 -11.21
C ASP A 164 29.60 -15.82 -10.44
N LEU A 165 29.73 -17.14 -10.48
CA LEU A 165 30.88 -17.81 -9.88
C LEU A 165 32.12 -17.49 -10.71
N LYS A 166 33.10 -16.82 -10.08
CA LYS A 166 34.36 -16.37 -10.70
C LYS A 166 35.44 -16.20 -9.62
N PRO A 167 36.73 -16.10 -9.98
CA PRO A 167 37.81 -15.93 -8.98
C PRO A 167 37.65 -14.69 -8.09
N GLU A 168 36.99 -13.65 -8.57
CA GLU A 168 36.71 -12.45 -7.75
C GLU A 168 35.73 -12.73 -6.62
N ASN A 169 34.81 -13.69 -6.80
CA ASN A 169 33.78 -14.08 -5.84
C ASN A 169 34.15 -15.33 -5.01
N ILE A 170 35.45 -15.69 -5.00
CA ILE A 170 36.05 -16.71 -4.14
C ILE A 170 37.12 -16.03 -3.33
N LEU A 171 36.94 -15.95 -2.01
CA LEU A 171 37.92 -15.34 -1.12
C LEU A 171 38.77 -16.41 -0.46
N VAL A 172 40.10 -16.21 -0.47
CA VAL A 172 41.08 -17.10 0.16
C VAL A 172 41.74 -16.31 1.30
N GLY A 173 41.48 -16.74 2.54
CA GLY A 173 42.03 -16.11 3.71
C GLY A 173 43.51 -16.46 4.00
N TYR A 174 44.06 -15.89 5.07
CA TYR A 174 45.43 -16.21 5.57
C TYR A 174 45.54 -17.68 5.98
N ASP A 175 44.39 -18.32 6.30
CA ASP A 175 44.27 -19.75 6.61
C ASP A 175 44.29 -20.64 5.36
N VAL A 176 44.42 -20.06 4.16
CA VAL A 176 44.43 -20.76 2.87
C VAL A 176 43.11 -21.51 2.60
N VAL A 177 42.05 -21.13 3.24
CA VAL A 177 40.72 -21.69 2.99
C VAL A 177 39.95 -20.80 2.00
N ALA A 178 39.46 -21.44 0.89
CA ALA A 178 38.63 -20.74 -0.08
C ALA A 178 37.15 -20.68 0.41
N ARG A 179 36.56 -19.50 0.30
CA ARG A 179 35.16 -19.19 0.69
C ARG A 179 34.42 -18.53 -0.46
N VAL A 180 33.23 -19.03 -0.76
CA VAL A 180 32.36 -18.44 -1.79
C VAL A 180 31.67 -17.20 -1.20
N THR A 181 31.62 -16.13 -1.98
CA THR A 181 30.98 -14.86 -1.65
C THR A 181 30.10 -14.38 -2.79
N ASP A 182 29.27 -13.39 -2.54
CA ASP A 182 28.46 -12.70 -3.58
C ASP A 182 27.52 -13.63 -4.35
N PHE A 183 26.65 -14.34 -3.63
CA PHE A 183 25.57 -15.15 -4.22
C PHE A 183 24.63 -14.26 -5.02
N GLY A 184 24.93 -14.08 -6.31
CA GLY A 184 24.26 -13.18 -7.25
C GLY A 184 22.85 -13.64 -7.61
N LEU A 185 21.85 -12.79 -7.37
CA LEU A 185 20.47 -13.19 -7.19
C LEU A 185 19.47 -12.70 -8.22
N ALA A 186 19.89 -12.18 -9.29
CA ALA A 186 19.01 -11.49 -10.21
C ALA A 186 17.80 -12.27 -10.75
N SER A 187 17.58 -13.55 -10.44
CA SER A 187 16.51 -14.29 -11.14
C SER A 187 15.98 -15.62 -10.56
N THR A 188 16.21 -15.99 -9.30
CA THR A 188 15.78 -17.33 -8.81
C THR A 188 14.28 -17.46 -8.49
N LEU A 189 13.53 -16.40 -8.39
CA LEU A 189 12.10 -16.44 -8.02
C LEU A 189 11.10 -16.24 -9.16
N SER A 190 11.52 -16.36 -10.42
CA SER A 190 10.59 -16.31 -11.56
C SER A 190 10.03 -17.68 -11.99
N GLY A 191 10.07 -18.67 -11.15
CA GLY A 191 9.53 -19.97 -11.51
C GLY A 191 9.20 -20.84 -10.33
N HIS A 192 8.07 -20.64 -9.69
CA HIS A 192 7.14 -21.65 -9.15
C HIS A 192 6.14 -20.98 -8.21
N SER A 193 5.14 -20.29 -8.79
CA SER A 193 3.81 -20.28 -8.18
C SER A 193 2.98 -21.29 -8.97
N PRO A 194 2.36 -22.30 -8.35
CA PRO A 194 1.44 -23.16 -9.06
C PRO A 194 0.15 -22.37 -9.34
N GLY A 195 -0.03 -21.96 -10.59
CA GLY A 195 -1.32 -21.43 -11.05
C GLY A 195 -1.35 -20.09 -11.77
N SER A 196 -0.33 -19.70 -12.54
CA SER A 196 -0.53 -18.62 -13.52
C SER A 196 -0.11 -19.07 -14.92
N THR A 197 -1.11 -19.26 -15.75
CA THR A 197 -1.00 -19.43 -17.21
C THR A 197 -0.27 -18.24 -17.81
N VAL A 198 0.81 -18.52 -18.51
CA VAL A 198 1.55 -17.58 -19.37
C VAL A 198 0.63 -17.10 -20.48
N GLY A 199 0.19 -15.84 -20.40
CA GLY A 199 -0.43 -15.11 -21.49
C GLY A 199 0.49 -13.97 -21.90
N SER A 200 1.07 -14.07 -23.09
CA SER A 200 1.62 -13.04 -23.97
C SER A 200 1.73 -11.61 -23.42
N LEU A 201 2.96 -11.18 -23.13
CA LEU A 201 3.37 -9.78 -23.02
C LEU A 201 4.37 -9.45 -24.14
N GLU A 202 3.86 -9.36 -25.34
CA GLU A 202 4.46 -8.56 -26.42
C GLU A 202 3.63 -7.27 -26.55
N ASN A 203 4.34 -6.14 -26.60
CA ASN A 203 3.88 -4.77 -26.81
C ASN A 203 3.44 -3.95 -25.58
N SER A 204 4.42 -3.36 -24.92
CA SER A 204 4.27 -2.04 -24.31
C SER A 204 5.59 -1.25 -24.47
N ARG A 205 5.49 -0.17 -25.24
CA ARG A 205 6.52 0.86 -25.40
C ARG A 205 6.62 1.69 -24.12
N ASP A 206 7.47 1.24 -23.19
CA ASP A 206 7.98 2.09 -22.12
C ASP A 206 9.41 1.63 -21.77
N ASN A 207 10.30 2.02 -22.63
CA ASN A 207 11.68 1.56 -22.68
C ASN A 207 12.65 2.70 -22.33
N ILE A 208 12.49 3.38 -21.18
CA ILE A 208 13.49 4.38 -20.75
C ILE A 208 14.12 4.07 -19.39
N GLY A 209 13.47 3.27 -18.52
CA GLY A 209 13.99 2.91 -17.19
C GLY A 209 14.68 1.53 -17.10
N ARG A 210 14.51 0.65 -18.10
CA ARG A 210 15.07 -0.70 -18.11
C ARG A 210 16.48 -0.82 -18.67
N THR A 211 16.99 0.21 -19.32
CA THR A 211 18.13 0.14 -20.23
C THR A 211 19.49 0.17 -19.55
N GLN A 212 19.64 0.53 -18.29
CA GLN A 212 20.95 0.55 -17.60
C GLN A 212 21.14 -0.54 -16.53
N LEU A 213 20.09 -1.10 -15.97
CA LEU A 213 20.17 -2.15 -14.93
C LEU A 213 19.99 -3.58 -15.46
N THR A 214 19.42 -3.77 -16.65
CA THR A 214 19.09 -5.11 -17.20
C THR A 214 19.62 -5.39 -18.62
N GLN A 215 20.36 -4.50 -19.24
CA GLN A 215 21.03 -4.76 -20.53
C GLN A 215 22.41 -5.44 -20.39
N GLY A 216 22.79 -5.90 -19.20
CA GLY A 216 23.90 -6.81 -19.02
C GLY A 216 23.37 -8.21 -18.75
N VAL A 217 23.69 -9.19 -19.60
CA VAL A 217 23.60 -10.60 -19.21
C VAL A 217 24.34 -10.72 -17.88
N ALA A 218 23.61 -11.14 -16.81
CA ALA A 218 24.22 -11.25 -15.49
C ALA A 218 25.30 -12.33 -15.51
N GLY A 219 26.52 -11.96 -15.18
CA GLY A 219 27.68 -12.83 -15.15
C GLY A 219 28.91 -12.27 -15.89
N THR A 220 30.08 -12.74 -15.51
CA THR A 220 31.35 -12.36 -16.18
C THR A 220 31.57 -13.22 -17.41
N PRO A 221 31.65 -12.64 -18.61
CA PRO A 221 31.70 -13.40 -19.89
C PRO A 221 32.71 -14.56 -19.96
N LEU A 222 33.81 -14.46 -19.25
CA LEU A 222 34.89 -15.47 -19.24
C LEU A 222 34.53 -16.81 -18.55
N TYR A 223 33.51 -16.83 -17.70
CA TYR A 223 33.09 -18.00 -16.88
C TYR A 223 31.63 -18.40 -17.12
N MET A 224 30.96 -17.75 -18.05
CA MET A 224 29.53 -17.88 -18.28
C MET A 224 29.23 -19.20 -19.02
N ALA A 225 28.32 -19.99 -18.46
CA ALA A 225 27.89 -21.25 -19.07
C ALA A 225 27.12 -21.04 -20.38
N PRO A 226 27.15 -21.98 -21.34
CA PRO A 226 26.42 -21.88 -22.60
C PRO A 226 24.93 -21.51 -22.45
N GLU A 227 24.23 -22.14 -21.51
CA GLU A 227 22.82 -21.89 -21.22
C GLU A 227 22.55 -20.49 -20.70
N GLN A 228 23.53 -19.81 -20.07
CA GLN A 228 23.41 -18.41 -19.67
C GLN A 228 23.45 -17.47 -20.87
N TRP A 229 24.29 -17.77 -21.85
CA TRP A 229 24.37 -17.05 -23.13
C TRP A 229 23.09 -17.22 -23.96
N GLU A 230 22.46 -18.38 -23.86
CA GLU A 230 21.23 -18.72 -24.58
C GLU A 230 19.95 -18.35 -23.83
N HIS A 231 20.03 -17.71 -22.64
CA HIS A 231 18.89 -17.33 -21.80
C HIS A 231 17.96 -18.50 -21.45
N LYS A 232 18.51 -19.71 -21.34
CA LYS A 232 17.75 -20.91 -20.92
C LYS A 232 17.59 -21.00 -19.40
N GLY A 233 16.69 -21.83 -18.93
CA GLY A 233 16.54 -22.09 -17.49
C GLY A 233 17.85 -22.63 -16.88
N LEU A 234 18.26 -22.01 -15.75
CA LEU A 234 19.52 -22.29 -15.08
C LEU A 234 19.31 -23.23 -13.89
N ASP A 235 20.26 -24.10 -13.66
CA ASP A 235 20.40 -24.94 -12.47
C ASP A 235 21.87 -24.97 -12.01
N ALA A 236 22.20 -25.74 -10.96
CA ALA A 236 23.53 -25.85 -10.38
C ALA A 236 24.62 -26.20 -11.39
N ARG A 237 24.28 -26.83 -12.52
CA ARG A 237 25.21 -27.21 -13.57
C ARG A 237 25.81 -26.02 -14.32
N ALA A 238 25.17 -24.85 -14.27
CA ALA A 238 25.76 -23.62 -14.81
C ALA A 238 26.93 -23.13 -13.94
N ASP A 239 26.82 -23.20 -12.63
CA ASP A 239 27.90 -22.86 -11.70
C ASP A 239 29.02 -23.93 -11.72
N ILE A 240 28.67 -25.21 -11.94
CA ILE A 240 29.66 -26.30 -12.13
C ILE A 240 30.49 -26.06 -13.39
N TYR A 241 29.88 -25.55 -14.47
CA TYR A 241 30.62 -25.12 -15.65
C TYR A 241 31.59 -23.97 -15.35
N ALA A 242 31.11 -22.96 -14.58
CA ALA A 242 31.96 -21.85 -14.16
C ALA A 242 33.15 -22.33 -13.29
N LEU A 243 32.94 -23.30 -12.38
CA LEU A 243 34.03 -23.94 -11.63
C LEU A 243 35.02 -24.64 -12.57
N GLY A 244 34.52 -25.32 -13.61
CA GLY A 244 35.38 -25.92 -14.65
C GLY A 244 36.29 -24.87 -15.34
N CYS A 245 35.74 -23.71 -15.68
CA CYS A 245 36.51 -22.59 -16.24
C CYS A 245 37.58 -22.05 -15.26
N ILE A 246 37.20 -21.90 -13.97
CA ILE A 246 38.12 -21.46 -12.91
C ILE A 246 39.24 -22.47 -12.72
N MET A 247 38.94 -23.77 -12.67
CA MET A 247 39.94 -24.81 -12.55
C MET A 247 40.88 -24.85 -13.73
N TYR A 248 40.35 -24.72 -14.95
CA TYR A 248 41.16 -24.60 -16.17
C TYR A 248 42.16 -23.44 -16.03
N GLU A 249 41.70 -22.26 -15.57
CA GLU A 249 42.58 -21.12 -15.37
C GLU A 249 43.63 -21.40 -14.27
N MET A 250 43.24 -21.99 -13.17
CA MET A 250 44.16 -22.34 -12.08
C MET A 250 45.29 -23.23 -12.52
N VAL A 251 45.01 -24.25 -13.32
CA VAL A 251 46.01 -25.26 -13.71
C VAL A 251 46.79 -24.93 -14.99
N THR A 252 46.34 -23.93 -15.79
CA THR A 252 47.01 -23.53 -17.04
C THR A 252 47.60 -22.12 -16.99
N GLY A 253 47.12 -21.27 -16.06
CA GLY A 253 47.42 -19.84 -16.08
C GLY A 253 46.78 -19.08 -17.25
N ARG A 254 45.78 -19.67 -17.93
CA ARG A 254 45.09 -19.13 -19.09
C ARG A 254 43.57 -19.26 -18.92
N PHE A 255 42.82 -18.32 -19.50
CA PHE A 255 41.37 -18.44 -19.55
C PHE A 255 40.92 -19.63 -20.43
N ALA A 256 39.87 -20.33 -20.02
CA ALA A 256 39.28 -21.43 -20.80
C ALA A 256 38.69 -20.90 -22.12
N ALA A 257 38.04 -19.76 -22.12
CA ALA A 257 37.58 -19.07 -23.31
C ALA A 257 38.46 -17.86 -23.59
N GLN A 258 38.89 -17.72 -24.85
CA GLN A 258 39.69 -16.61 -25.34
C GLN A 258 38.98 -15.93 -26.52
N GLY A 259 38.86 -14.60 -26.47
CA GLY A 259 38.25 -13.76 -27.50
C GLY A 259 38.46 -12.28 -27.18
N GLU A 260 38.47 -11.43 -28.20
CA GLU A 260 38.65 -9.98 -28.04
C GLU A 260 37.33 -9.27 -27.79
N THR A 261 36.25 -9.85 -28.28
CA THR A 261 34.90 -9.33 -28.14
C THR A 261 34.01 -10.24 -27.29
N ARG A 262 32.90 -9.71 -26.82
CA ARG A 262 31.91 -10.48 -26.10
C ARG A 262 31.30 -11.59 -26.96
N GLU A 263 31.12 -11.33 -28.24
CA GLU A 263 30.56 -12.30 -29.19
C GLU A 263 31.53 -13.44 -29.44
N ASP A 264 32.86 -13.17 -29.51
CA ASP A 264 33.89 -14.21 -29.61
C ASP A 264 33.84 -15.14 -28.40
N LEU A 265 33.76 -14.58 -27.20
CA LEU A 265 33.63 -15.37 -25.95
C LEU A 265 32.35 -16.21 -25.94
N ARG A 266 31.21 -15.64 -26.39
CA ARG A 266 29.97 -16.38 -26.54
C ARG A 266 30.14 -17.57 -27.48
N GLU A 267 30.75 -17.35 -28.65
CA GLU A 267 30.95 -18.39 -29.63
C GLU A 267 31.84 -19.53 -29.10
N VAL A 268 32.89 -19.19 -28.35
CA VAL A 268 33.76 -20.19 -27.69
C VAL A 268 32.97 -21.02 -26.67
N HIS A 269 32.20 -20.41 -25.79
CA HIS A 269 31.44 -21.12 -24.77
C HIS A 269 30.30 -21.96 -25.36
N VAL A 270 29.53 -21.41 -26.29
CA VAL A 270 28.39 -22.13 -26.89
C VAL A 270 28.81 -23.27 -27.81
N ASN A 271 29.91 -23.09 -28.55
CA ASN A 271 30.40 -24.11 -29.49
C ASN A 271 31.48 -25.05 -28.91
N GLY A 272 31.86 -24.86 -27.64
CA GLY A 272 32.86 -25.74 -26.98
C GLY A 272 34.28 -25.63 -27.53
N ARG A 273 34.67 -24.48 -28.10
CA ARG A 273 36.00 -24.28 -28.67
C ARG A 273 37.06 -23.93 -27.61
N ILE A 274 37.03 -24.66 -26.48
CA ILE A 274 38.00 -24.52 -25.40
C ILE A 274 39.28 -25.25 -25.79
N GLN A 275 40.47 -24.62 -25.56
CA GLN A 275 41.73 -25.26 -25.85
C GLN A 275 41.95 -26.52 -25.00
N PRO A 276 42.48 -27.61 -25.56
CA PRO A 276 42.71 -28.83 -24.81
C PRO A 276 43.72 -28.61 -23.67
N LEU A 277 43.53 -29.35 -22.58
CA LEU A 277 44.44 -29.37 -21.45
C LEU A 277 45.72 -30.09 -21.78
N ASP A 278 46.84 -29.68 -21.18
CA ASP A 278 48.12 -30.34 -21.34
C ASP A 278 48.07 -31.79 -20.84
N SER A 279 48.61 -32.70 -21.62
CA SER A 279 48.71 -34.12 -21.29
C SER A 279 49.62 -34.39 -20.06
N ALA A 280 50.45 -33.44 -19.68
CA ALA A 280 51.29 -33.52 -18.46
C ALA A 280 50.48 -33.36 -17.17
N LEU A 281 49.25 -32.82 -17.25
CA LEU A 281 48.35 -32.73 -16.08
C LEU A 281 47.86 -34.14 -15.66
N PRO A 282 47.70 -34.40 -14.34
CA PRO A 282 47.14 -35.64 -13.85
C PRO A 282 45.81 -36.00 -14.52
N LEU A 283 45.72 -37.24 -15.06
CA LEU A 283 44.55 -37.68 -15.80
C LEU A 283 43.22 -37.47 -15.06
N PRO A 284 43.10 -37.80 -13.75
CA PRO A 284 41.86 -37.57 -13.01
C PRO A 284 41.46 -36.10 -12.95
N LEU A 285 42.40 -35.19 -12.78
CA LEU A 285 42.18 -33.74 -12.76
C LEU A 285 41.71 -33.24 -14.12
N ARG A 286 42.35 -33.65 -15.20
CA ARG A 286 41.99 -33.31 -16.57
C ARG A 286 40.57 -33.78 -16.90
N GLN A 287 40.25 -35.04 -16.59
CA GLN A 287 38.90 -35.59 -16.80
C GLN A 287 37.82 -34.85 -16.02
N PHE A 288 38.14 -34.40 -14.80
CA PHE A 288 37.20 -33.59 -13.99
C PHE A 288 36.89 -32.27 -14.68
N ILE A 289 37.91 -31.54 -15.14
CA ILE A 289 37.75 -30.22 -15.79
C ILE A 289 37.01 -30.41 -17.13
N GLU A 290 37.40 -31.36 -17.97
CA GLU A 290 36.77 -31.64 -19.25
C GLU A 290 35.28 -31.99 -19.11
N ARG A 291 34.91 -32.80 -18.10
CA ARG A 291 33.51 -33.12 -17.80
C ARG A 291 32.71 -31.90 -17.30
N SER A 292 33.30 -31.07 -16.46
CA SER A 292 32.67 -29.83 -15.99
C SER A 292 32.39 -28.85 -17.14
N LEU A 293 33.27 -28.82 -18.17
CA LEU A 293 33.19 -27.95 -19.33
C LEU A 293 32.35 -28.52 -20.49
N SER A 294 31.73 -29.69 -20.32
CA SER A 294 30.85 -30.28 -21.35
C SER A 294 29.74 -29.32 -21.77
N ILE A 295 29.54 -29.16 -23.09
CA ILE A 295 28.52 -28.25 -23.62
C ILE A 295 27.10 -28.73 -23.27
N PRO A 296 26.71 -30.01 -23.55
CA PRO A 296 25.47 -30.54 -23.04
C PRO A 296 25.55 -30.63 -21.49
N ARG A 297 24.73 -29.85 -20.83
CA ARG A 297 24.73 -29.79 -19.36
C ARG A 297 24.43 -31.16 -18.73
N GLU A 298 23.76 -32.06 -19.43
CA GLU A 298 23.42 -33.43 -19.00
C GLU A 298 24.68 -34.33 -18.88
N GLN A 299 25.79 -33.98 -19.53
CA GLN A 299 27.06 -34.67 -19.44
C GLN A 299 27.95 -34.17 -18.30
N ARG A 300 27.64 -33.02 -17.71
CA ARG A 300 28.32 -32.46 -16.53
C ARG A 300 27.99 -33.28 -15.27
N TYR A 301 28.55 -32.87 -14.17
CA TYR A 301 28.13 -33.38 -12.85
C TYR A 301 26.71 -32.94 -12.56
N ARG A 302 25.92 -33.84 -11.95
CA ARG A 302 24.50 -33.65 -11.71
C ARG A 302 24.24 -32.52 -10.69
N ASP A 303 25.03 -32.54 -9.60
CA ASP A 303 24.90 -31.66 -8.47
C ASP A 303 26.23 -31.46 -7.73
N TRP A 304 26.23 -30.56 -6.78
CA TRP A 304 27.41 -30.23 -5.97
C TRP A 304 27.89 -31.40 -5.10
N ALA A 305 27.02 -32.35 -4.72
CA ALA A 305 27.41 -33.53 -3.95
C ALA A 305 28.25 -34.48 -4.81
N GLU A 306 27.90 -34.66 -6.10
CA GLU A 306 28.72 -35.45 -7.06
C GLU A 306 30.05 -34.75 -7.35
N VAL A 307 30.05 -33.39 -7.47
CA VAL A 307 31.28 -32.61 -7.66
C VAL A 307 32.23 -32.81 -6.49
N GLU A 308 31.76 -32.61 -5.27
CA GLU A 308 32.58 -32.74 -4.05
C GLU A 308 33.17 -34.15 -3.91
N LYS A 309 32.33 -35.18 -4.06
CA LYS A 309 32.77 -36.58 -3.99
C LYS A 309 33.87 -36.89 -5.03
N THR A 310 33.67 -36.34 -6.23
CA THR A 310 34.65 -36.55 -7.30
C THR A 310 35.95 -35.81 -7.04
N LEU A 311 35.88 -34.53 -6.61
CA LEU A 311 37.07 -33.74 -6.26
C LEU A 311 37.86 -34.36 -5.10
N ALA A 312 37.19 -34.89 -4.07
CA ALA A 312 37.83 -35.60 -2.96
C ALA A 312 38.60 -36.84 -3.48
N SER A 313 38.01 -37.58 -4.41
CA SER A 313 38.68 -38.73 -5.08
C SER A 313 39.88 -38.26 -5.92
N VAL A 314 39.71 -37.19 -6.72
CA VAL A 314 40.79 -36.58 -7.52
C VAL A 314 41.92 -36.10 -6.63
N TYR A 315 41.62 -35.45 -5.51
CA TYR A 315 42.62 -35.02 -4.52
C TYR A 315 43.44 -36.20 -4.03
N THR A 316 42.80 -37.28 -3.59
CA THR A 316 43.48 -38.48 -3.08
C THR A 316 44.34 -39.17 -4.17
N GLN A 317 43.83 -39.21 -5.40
CA GLN A 317 44.58 -39.83 -6.52
C GLN A 317 45.83 -39.04 -6.94
N VAL A 318 45.73 -37.71 -6.92
CA VAL A 318 46.80 -36.79 -7.35
C VAL A 318 47.84 -36.60 -6.25
N THR A 319 47.43 -36.39 -5.02
CA THR A 319 48.33 -36.09 -3.87
C THR A 319 48.81 -37.32 -3.13
N ARG A 320 48.12 -38.43 -3.29
CA ARG A 320 48.27 -39.66 -2.47
C ARG A 320 48.02 -39.46 -0.95
N GLN A 321 47.33 -38.38 -0.63
CA GLN A 321 46.90 -38.07 0.74
C GLN A 321 45.37 -38.20 0.85
N PRO A 322 44.82 -38.49 2.03
CA PRO A 322 43.37 -38.43 2.21
C PRO A 322 42.89 -37.04 1.98
N SER A 323 41.71 -36.89 1.38
CA SER A 323 41.10 -35.58 1.26
C SER A 323 40.83 -34.97 2.63
N PRO A 324 40.94 -33.62 2.80
CA PRO A 324 40.62 -33.01 4.05
C PRO A 324 39.20 -33.42 4.51
N PRO A 325 38.99 -33.57 5.83
CA PRO A 325 37.70 -34.02 6.36
C PRO A 325 36.57 -33.04 6.01
N GLU A 326 35.37 -33.56 5.93
CA GLU A 326 34.16 -32.71 5.85
C GLU A 326 33.97 -31.96 7.15
N TRP A 327 33.34 -30.79 7.06
CA TRP A 327 32.90 -30.07 8.24
C TRP A 327 31.65 -30.77 8.81
N ASP A 328 31.71 -31.17 10.05
CA ASP A 328 30.67 -31.95 10.75
C ASP A 328 29.52 -31.10 11.30
N GLY A 329 29.57 -29.79 11.07
CA GLY A 329 28.53 -28.84 11.49
C GLY A 329 28.66 -28.50 12.97
N ALA A 330 29.14 -27.31 13.29
CA ALA A 330 28.92 -26.76 14.64
C ALA A 330 27.47 -26.34 14.74
N GLU A 331 26.78 -26.65 15.85
CA GLU A 331 25.46 -26.07 16.16
C GLU A 331 25.58 -24.55 16.20
N GLU A 332 24.60 -23.86 15.64
CA GLU A 332 24.52 -22.39 15.76
C GLU A 332 24.53 -22.00 17.24
N THR A 333 25.37 -21.06 17.57
CA THR A 333 25.40 -20.51 18.95
C THR A 333 24.11 -19.70 19.21
N PRO A 334 23.71 -19.54 20.48
CA PRO A 334 22.58 -18.68 20.84
C PRO A 334 22.73 -17.25 20.30
N ASP A 335 23.96 -16.72 20.25
CA ASP A 335 24.24 -15.38 19.72
C ASP A 335 24.05 -15.30 18.19
N GLU A 336 24.40 -16.36 17.46
CA GLU A 336 24.15 -16.46 16.00
C GLU A 336 22.66 -16.53 15.70
N ARG A 337 21.90 -17.32 16.46
CA ARG A 337 20.42 -17.37 16.34
C ARG A 337 19.78 -16.03 16.68
N ARG A 338 20.25 -15.33 17.73
CA ARG A 338 19.80 -13.98 18.08
C ARG A 338 20.08 -12.98 16.96
N ALA A 339 21.26 -13.06 16.34
CA ALA A 339 21.62 -12.21 15.20
C ALA A 339 20.74 -12.49 13.99
N ALA A 340 20.40 -13.75 13.71
CA ALA A 340 19.45 -14.13 12.65
C ALA A 340 18.05 -13.56 12.92
N GLY A 341 17.52 -13.66 14.15
CA GLY A 341 16.25 -13.09 14.54
C GLY A 341 16.20 -11.57 14.35
N ASN A 342 17.24 -10.84 14.72
CA ASN A 342 17.36 -9.39 14.45
C ASN A 342 17.40 -9.08 12.94
N SER A 343 18.07 -9.93 12.15
CA SER A 343 18.14 -9.78 10.71
C SER A 343 16.77 -9.97 10.07
N TYR A 344 16.01 -10.98 10.47
CA TYR A 344 14.63 -11.17 9.99
C TYR A 344 13.75 -9.96 10.34
N ASN A 345 13.84 -9.43 11.55
CA ASN A 345 13.10 -8.23 11.93
C ASN A 345 13.47 -7.01 11.04
N THR A 346 14.76 -6.81 10.77
CA THR A 346 15.25 -5.72 9.91
C THR A 346 14.78 -5.90 8.45
N MET A 347 14.78 -7.13 7.95
CA MET A 347 14.26 -7.45 6.62
C MET A 347 12.76 -7.19 6.52
N GLY A 348 12.01 -7.64 7.53
CA GLY A 348 10.58 -7.36 7.61
C GLY A 348 10.28 -5.86 7.52
N LEU A 349 11.01 -5.00 8.23
CA LEU A 349 10.90 -3.54 8.14
C LEU A 349 11.22 -3.03 6.73
N SER A 350 12.24 -3.57 6.08
CA SER A 350 12.61 -3.19 4.72
C SER A 350 11.53 -3.55 3.71
N TYR A 351 10.91 -4.73 3.83
CA TYR A 351 9.80 -5.13 2.97
C TYR A 351 8.51 -4.34 3.27
N LEU A 352 8.28 -3.97 4.52
CA LEU A 352 7.17 -3.09 4.91
C LEU A 352 7.29 -1.73 4.21
N ASP A 353 8.48 -1.12 4.20
CA ASP A 353 8.74 0.17 3.55
C ASP A 353 8.54 0.13 2.04
N ILE A 354 8.92 -0.96 1.39
CA ILE A 354 8.69 -1.12 -0.06
C ILE A 354 7.28 -1.58 -0.41
N GLY A 355 6.42 -1.80 0.61
CA GLY A 355 5.02 -2.15 0.44
C GLY A 355 4.74 -3.62 0.11
N LYS A 356 5.73 -4.53 0.28
CA LYS A 356 5.55 -5.98 0.14
C LYS A 356 5.14 -6.59 1.48
N LEU A 357 3.89 -6.38 1.84
CA LEU A 357 3.39 -6.63 3.19
C LEU A 357 3.38 -8.11 3.57
N ASP A 358 3.01 -9.00 2.66
CA ASP A 358 2.98 -10.45 2.93
C ASP A 358 4.38 -10.97 3.23
N VAL A 359 5.38 -10.47 2.49
CA VAL A 359 6.79 -10.83 2.73
C VAL A 359 7.27 -10.25 4.06
N ALA A 360 6.87 -9.02 4.40
CA ALA A 360 7.19 -8.41 5.68
C ALA A 360 6.64 -9.23 6.85
N VAL A 361 5.38 -9.67 6.77
CA VAL A 361 4.74 -10.54 7.78
C VAL A 361 5.54 -11.82 7.95
N MET A 362 5.89 -12.51 6.86
CA MET A 362 6.69 -13.74 6.91
C MET A 362 8.00 -13.56 7.70
N TYR A 363 8.74 -12.47 7.44
CA TYR A 363 9.99 -12.21 8.14
C TYR A 363 9.79 -11.81 9.60
N PHE A 364 8.75 -11.06 9.93
CA PHE A 364 8.44 -10.75 11.32
C PHE A 364 8.02 -12.00 12.10
N GLU A 365 7.25 -12.91 11.49
CA GLU A 365 6.91 -14.20 12.09
C GLU A 365 8.15 -15.06 12.36
N GLN A 366 9.11 -15.09 11.43
CA GLN A 366 10.41 -15.76 11.65
C GLN A 366 11.18 -15.12 12.80
N ALA A 367 11.22 -13.78 12.88
CA ALA A 367 11.88 -13.08 13.98
C ALA A 367 11.24 -13.42 15.33
N VAL A 368 9.90 -13.42 15.41
CA VAL A 368 9.16 -13.78 16.63
C VAL A 368 9.37 -15.25 16.99
N ASN A 369 9.40 -16.15 16.02
CA ASN A 369 9.66 -17.57 16.29
C ASN A 369 11.05 -17.80 16.87
N VAL A 370 12.09 -17.19 16.28
CA VAL A 370 13.45 -17.25 16.84
C VAL A 370 13.48 -16.65 18.26
N ALA A 371 12.83 -15.51 18.45
CA ALA A 371 12.79 -14.85 19.75
C ALA A 371 12.12 -15.71 20.84
N ARG A 372 11.03 -16.40 20.51
CA ARG A 372 10.33 -17.34 21.40
C ARG A 372 11.19 -18.58 21.71
N THR A 373 11.81 -19.17 20.68
CA THR A 373 12.67 -20.36 20.83
C THR A 373 13.86 -20.07 21.72
N GLU A 374 14.50 -18.92 21.55
CA GLU A 374 15.68 -18.50 22.32
C GLU A 374 15.33 -17.71 23.59
N ASN A 375 14.03 -17.55 23.89
CA ASN A 375 13.52 -16.81 25.05
C ASN A 375 14.01 -15.35 25.13
N ILE A 376 14.08 -14.66 23.98
CA ILE A 376 14.56 -13.26 23.86
C ILE A 376 13.35 -12.32 23.85
N ARG A 377 12.82 -11.99 25.04
CA ARG A 377 11.58 -11.20 25.19
C ARG A 377 11.62 -9.82 24.51
N GLU A 378 12.78 -9.15 24.52
CA GLU A 378 12.94 -7.85 23.83
C GLU A 378 12.73 -7.96 22.31
N LEU A 379 13.33 -8.97 21.67
CA LEU A 379 13.17 -9.20 20.24
C LEU A 379 11.76 -9.66 19.90
N GLU A 380 11.15 -10.49 20.76
CA GLU A 380 9.75 -10.91 20.60
C GLU A 380 8.82 -9.70 20.60
N GLY A 381 8.96 -8.79 21.57
CA GLY A 381 8.17 -7.56 21.63
C GLY A 381 8.32 -6.70 20.38
N LYS A 382 9.56 -6.48 19.90
CA LYS A 382 9.82 -5.72 18.67
C LYS A 382 9.18 -6.39 17.43
N GLY A 383 9.32 -7.71 17.31
CA GLY A 383 8.73 -8.48 16.22
C GLY A 383 7.20 -8.40 16.19
N LEU A 384 6.57 -8.55 17.37
CA LEU A 384 5.11 -8.43 17.52
C LEU A 384 4.61 -7.01 17.19
N GLY A 385 5.32 -5.98 17.65
CA GLY A 385 5.01 -4.59 17.31
C GLY A 385 5.06 -4.35 15.79
N ASN A 386 6.04 -4.92 15.11
CA ASN A 386 6.17 -4.81 13.65
C ASN A 386 5.14 -5.67 12.90
N LEU A 387 4.75 -6.84 13.43
CA LEU A 387 3.60 -7.61 12.92
C LEU A 387 2.31 -6.80 12.99
N GLY A 388 2.08 -6.14 14.11
CA GLY A 388 0.94 -5.23 14.26
C GLY A 388 0.91 -4.14 13.18
N LEU A 389 2.04 -3.50 12.88
CA LEU A 389 2.14 -2.51 11.80
C LEU A 389 1.86 -3.12 10.43
N ALA A 390 2.39 -4.31 10.14
CA ALA A 390 2.19 -4.99 8.85
C ALA A 390 0.71 -5.40 8.67
N TYR A 391 0.07 -5.98 9.70
CA TYR A 391 -1.34 -6.35 9.65
C TYR A 391 -2.27 -5.13 9.57
N ALA A 392 -1.95 -4.02 10.26
CA ALA A 392 -2.67 -2.76 10.10
C ALA A 392 -2.59 -2.23 8.66
N ALA A 393 -1.41 -2.33 8.04
CA ALA A 393 -1.19 -1.95 6.66
C ALA A 393 -1.93 -2.85 5.66
N LEU A 394 -2.07 -4.16 5.96
CA LEU A 394 -2.90 -5.11 5.20
C LEU A 394 -4.41 -4.89 5.44
N GLY A 395 -4.79 -4.13 6.48
CA GLY A 395 -6.18 -3.86 6.84
C GLY A 395 -6.82 -4.91 7.74
N TYR A 396 -6.04 -5.82 8.33
CA TYR A 396 -6.48 -6.79 9.35
C TYR A 396 -6.42 -6.13 10.73
N ILE A 397 -7.37 -5.23 10.99
CA ILE A 397 -7.34 -4.31 12.13
C ILE A 397 -7.35 -5.04 13.49
N GLU A 398 -8.19 -6.07 13.66
CA GLU A 398 -8.29 -6.86 14.89
C GLU A 398 -6.98 -7.56 15.21
N ARG A 399 -6.35 -8.20 14.23
CA ARG A 399 -5.03 -8.83 14.41
C ARG A 399 -3.95 -7.81 14.77
N ALA A 400 -4.00 -6.62 14.16
CA ALA A 400 -3.07 -5.56 14.48
C ALA A 400 -3.20 -5.13 15.95
N ILE A 401 -4.44 -5.02 16.46
CA ILE A 401 -4.69 -4.71 17.88
C ILE A 401 -4.10 -5.81 18.77
N GLU A 402 -4.40 -7.10 18.49
CA GLU A 402 -3.89 -8.24 19.26
C GLU A 402 -2.35 -8.19 19.37
N PHE A 403 -1.63 -8.03 18.25
CA PHE A 403 -0.17 -7.97 18.26
C PHE A 403 0.37 -6.74 19.00
N HIS A 404 -0.26 -5.58 18.87
CA HIS A 404 0.17 -4.40 19.61
C HIS A 404 -0.14 -4.51 21.13
N GLU A 405 -1.20 -5.20 21.53
CA GLU A 405 -1.49 -5.50 22.94
C GLU A 405 -0.48 -6.49 23.53
N GLU A 406 -0.09 -7.55 22.77
CA GLU A 406 0.99 -8.45 23.18
C GLU A 406 2.32 -7.69 23.33
N HIS A 407 2.66 -6.81 22.36
CA HIS A 407 3.85 -5.96 22.44
C HIS A 407 3.80 -5.07 23.69
N LEU A 408 2.66 -4.44 23.98
CA LEU A 408 2.46 -3.61 25.17
C LEU A 408 2.67 -4.41 26.47
N ALA A 409 2.17 -5.64 26.52
CA ALA A 409 2.34 -6.52 27.68
C ALA A 409 3.83 -6.84 27.91
N ILE A 410 4.56 -7.17 26.85
CA ILE A 410 6.01 -7.44 26.95
C ILE A 410 6.79 -6.19 27.35
N ALA A 411 6.48 -5.02 26.76
CA ALA A 411 7.14 -3.77 27.13
C ALA A 411 6.99 -3.44 28.64
N ARG A 412 5.80 -3.69 29.18
CA ARG A 412 5.52 -3.53 30.61
C ARG A 412 6.26 -4.57 31.47
N GLU A 413 6.28 -5.82 31.04
CA GLU A 413 7.02 -6.91 31.71
C GLU A 413 8.50 -6.56 31.83
N LEU A 414 9.11 -6.04 30.76
CA LEU A 414 10.51 -5.63 30.72
C LEU A 414 10.79 -4.27 31.40
N GLY A 415 9.75 -3.51 31.75
CA GLY A 415 9.88 -2.15 32.26
C GLY A 415 10.37 -1.13 31.23
N ASP A 416 10.32 -1.48 29.94
CA ASP A 416 10.74 -0.60 28.84
C ASP A 416 9.66 0.45 28.54
N ARG A 417 9.82 1.62 29.16
CA ARG A 417 8.89 2.73 29.02
C ARG A 417 8.85 3.31 27.60
N ALA A 418 9.95 3.23 26.86
CA ALA A 418 9.98 3.73 25.49
C ALA A 418 9.16 2.84 24.54
N GLU A 419 9.31 1.51 24.68
CA GLU A 419 8.49 0.55 23.93
C GLU A 419 7.02 0.56 24.39
N GLU A 420 6.75 0.78 25.69
CA GLU A 420 5.38 0.99 26.17
C GLU A 420 4.75 2.21 25.47
N GLY A 421 5.44 3.35 25.41
CA GLY A 421 4.98 4.55 24.70
C GLY A 421 4.72 4.29 23.22
N ARG A 422 5.61 3.57 22.54
CA ARG A 422 5.46 3.19 21.13
C ARG A 422 4.25 2.30 20.90
N SER A 423 4.05 1.30 21.76
CA SER A 423 2.86 0.42 21.67
C SER A 423 1.57 1.18 21.87
N GLN A 424 1.54 2.17 22.79
CA GLN A 424 0.38 3.04 23.00
C GLN A 424 0.09 3.85 21.72
N GLY A 425 1.11 4.46 21.12
CA GLY A 425 0.97 5.20 19.87
C GLY A 425 0.42 4.35 18.74
N ASN A 426 0.97 3.14 18.55
CA ASN A 426 0.50 2.21 17.52
C ASN A 426 -0.96 1.78 17.75
N LEU A 427 -1.36 1.48 18.99
CA LEU A 427 -2.76 1.19 19.32
C LEU A 427 -3.67 2.37 19.01
N GLY A 428 -3.24 3.59 19.33
CA GLY A 428 -3.97 4.81 18.96
C GLY A 428 -4.19 4.91 17.45
N LEU A 429 -3.15 4.69 16.64
CA LEU A 429 -3.24 4.71 15.19
C LEU A 429 -4.22 3.63 14.66
N VAL A 430 -4.16 2.41 15.20
CA VAL A 430 -5.03 1.30 14.76
C VAL A 430 -6.48 1.53 15.18
N TYR A 431 -6.75 2.05 16.39
CA TYR A 431 -8.11 2.40 16.80
C TYR A 431 -8.69 3.55 15.97
N ARG A 432 -7.87 4.53 15.58
CA ARG A 432 -8.27 5.56 14.61
C ARG A 432 -8.63 4.94 13.24
N GLN A 433 -7.83 4.03 12.74
CA GLN A 433 -8.10 3.30 11.48
C GLN A 433 -9.37 2.43 11.57
N LYS A 434 -9.67 1.89 12.74
CA LYS A 434 -10.92 1.15 13.03
C LYS A 434 -12.16 2.07 12.99
N GLY A 435 -11.96 3.37 13.15
CA GLY A 435 -13.04 4.36 13.25
C GLY A 435 -13.55 4.54 14.67
N GLU A 436 -12.70 4.29 15.66
CA GLU A 436 -12.95 4.51 17.09
C GLU A 436 -12.00 5.61 17.63
N PRO A 437 -12.14 6.87 17.16
CA PRO A 437 -11.20 7.95 17.50
C PRO A 437 -11.21 8.32 18.98
N ASP A 438 -12.35 8.17 19.69
CA ASP A 438 -12.42 8.39 21.14
C ASP A 438 -11.47 7.46 21.94
N ARG A 439 -11.30 6.22 21.48
CA ARG A 439 -10.33 5.31 22.07
C ARG A 439 -8.91 5.70 21.69
N ALA A 440 -8.70 6.11 20.44
CA ALA A 440 -7.40 6.54 19.96
C ALA A 440 -6.84 7.72 20.79
N VAL A 441 -7.68 8.71 21.16
CA VAL A 441 -7.28 9.82 22.04
C VAL A 441 -6.65 9.30 23.33
N ARG A 442 -7.31 8.35 24.02
CA ARG A 442 -6.80 7.81 25.30
C ARG A 442 -5.43 7.13 25.15
N PHE A 443 -5.19 6.46 24.04
CA PHE A 443 -3.91 5.82 23.77
C PHE A 443 -2.82 6.85 23.46
N HIS A 444 -3.11 7.84 22.62
CA HIS A 444 -2.15 8.91 22.31
C HIS A 444 -1.87 9.86 23.49
N GLU A 445 -2.83 10.09 24.39
CA GLU A 445 -2.57 10.80 25.64
C GLU A 445 -1.58 10.06 26.54
N ARG A 446 -1.71 8.72 26.64
CA ARG A 446 -0.75 7.90 27.37
C ARG A 446 0.63 7.89 26.72
N GLU A 447 0.67 7.80 25.38
CA GLU A 447 1.91 7.94 24.60
C GLU A 447 2.60 9.27 24.93
N LEU A 448 1.86 10.39 24.89
CA LEU A 448 2.37 11.73 25.19
C LEU A 448 2.92 11.82 26.61
N GLN A 449 2.18 11.34 27.62
CA GLN A 449 2.61 11.35 29.02
C GLN A 449 3.92 10.56 29.22
N ILE A 450 4.05 9.42 28.57
CA ILE A 450 5.26 8.59 28.68
C ILE A 450 6.44 9.34 28.08
N PHE A 451 6.34 9.88 26.87
CA PHE A 451 7.46 10.55 26.21
C PHE A 451 7.82 11.91 26.83
N GLN A 452 6.86 12.61 27.45
CA GLN A 452 7.13 13.78 28.28
C GLN A 452 7.97 13.41 29.51
N ARG A 453 7.63 12.31 30.22
CA ARG A 453 8.42 11.83 31.37
C ARG A 453 9.81 11.37 30.98
N LEU A 454 9.97 10.81 29.79
CA LEU A 454 11.26 10.40 29.22
C LEU A 454 12.06 11.58 28.63
N ALA A 455 11.51 12.79 28.64
CA ALA A 455 12.05 13.97 27.99
C ALA A 455 12.44 13.76 26.51
N ASN A 456 11.75 12.82 25.84
CA ASN A 456 11.97 12.54 24.42
C ASN A 456 11.15 13.51 23.56
N ARG A 457 11.74 14.68 23.29
CA ARG A 457 11.09 15.77 22.52
C ARG A 457 10.64 15.34 21.13
N TYR A 458 11.40 14.45 20.48
CA TYR A 458 11.04 13.92 19.15
C TYR A 458 9.73 13.12 19.19
N LYS A 459 9.60 12.18 20.15
CA LYS A 459 8.40 11.36 20.30
C LYS A 459 7.23 12.13 20.94
N GLU A 460 7.50 13.11 21.77
CA GLU A 460 6.49 14.06 22.28
C GLU A 460 5.82 14.81 21.13
N ALA A 461 6.60 15.35 20.18
CA ALA A 461 6.05 16.02 19.00
C ALA A 461 5.22 15.07 18.12
N GLU A 462 5.60 13.80 18.03
CA GLU A 462 4.84 12.78 17.28
C GLU A 462 3.49 12.48 17.94
N ALA A 463 3.47 12.26 19.26
CA ALA A 463 2.24 12.02 20.01
C ALA A 463 1.26 13.20 19.93
N LEU A 464 1.75 14.44 20.03
CA LEU A 464 0.96 15.66 19.82
C LEU A 464 0.39 15.76 18.40
N HIS A 465 1.18 15.39 17.39
CA HIS A 465 0.70 15.32 16.00
C HIS A 465 -0.43 14.28 15.84
N ASN A 466 -0.26 13.09 16.42
CA ASN A 466 -1.26 12.02 16.37
C ASN A 466 -2.57 12.45 17.07
N LEU A 467 -2.48 13.17 18.21
CA LEU A 467 -3.64 13.77 18.88
C LEU A 467 -4.33 14.79 17.96
N GLY A 468 -3.58 15.67 17.33
CA GLY A 468 -4.12 16.64 16.39
C GLY A 468 -4.89 15.98 15.24
N ASP A 469 -4.32 14.94 14.61
CA ASP A 469 -5.02 14.18 13.57
C ASP A 469 -6.27 13.48 14.10
N THR A 470 -6.24 12.96 15.33
CA THR A 470 -7.38 12.27 15.95
C THR A 470 -8.52 13.23 16.27
N TYR A 471 -8.22 14.42 16.80
CA TYR A 471 -9.24 15.46 17.05
C TYR A 471 -9.82 16.05 15.76
N ARG A 472 -9.01 16.13 14.68
CA ARG A 472 -9.54 16.48 13.36
C ARG A 472 -10.60 15.48 12.89
N GLU A 473 -10.36 14.17 13.07
CA GLU A 473 -11.34 13.11 12.73
C GLU A 473 -12.57 13.09 13.63
N LEU A 474 -12.44 13.53 14.89
CA LEU A 474 -13.56 13.76 15.81
C LEU A 474 -14.41 15.00 15.43
N GLY A 475 -13.94 15.81 14.49
CA GLY A 475 -14.61 17.04 14.10
C GLY A 475 -14.42 18.20 15.08
N ASP A 476 -13.37 18.18 15.88
CA ASP A 476 -12.95 19.29 16.75
C ASP A 476 -11.71 20.00 16.19
N PRO A 477 -11.90 20.94 15.27
CA PRO A 477 -10.79 21.65 14.64
C PRO A 477 -10.01 22.53 15.62
N ALA A 478 -10.63 22.99 16.71
CA ALA A 478 -9.97 23.85 17.68
C ALA A 478 -8.92 23.09 18.49
N GLN A 479 -9.30 21.90 19.01
CA GLN A 479 -8.38 21.01 19.69
C GLN A 479 -7.28 20.50 18.74
N ALA A 480 -7.64 20.13 17.52
CA ALA A 480 -6.67 19.70 16.51
C ALA A 480 -5.61 20.77 16.25
N GLU A 481 -6.03 22.02 16.05
CA GLU A 481 -5.11 23.15 15.79
C GLU A 481 -4.18 23.40 16.99
N ASP A 482 -4.68 23.30 18.22
CA ASP A 482 -3.87 23.49 19.43
C ASP A 482 -2.76 22.43 19.55
N TYR A 483 -3.09 21.16 19.40
CA TYR A 483 -2.11 20.07 19.42
C TYR A 483 -1.08 20.20 18.30
N PHE A 484 -1.49 20.58 17.08
CA PHE A 484 -0.56 20.81 16.00
C PHE A 484 0.37 21.99 16.27
N LYS A 485 -0.10 23.08 16.89
CA LYS A 485 0.73 24.22 17.30
C LYS A 485 1.80 23.81 18.31
N GLN A 486 1.42 23.02 19.30
CA GLN A 486 2.36 22.48 20.29
C GLN A 486 3.41 21.58 19.61
N SER A 487 2.98 20.64 18.77
CA SER A 487 3.88 19.77 17.99
C SER A 487 4.83 20.59 17.10
N LEU A 488 4.32 21.62 16.42
CA LEU A 488 5.09 22.49 15.54
C LEU A 488 6.15 23.30 16.29
N ALA A 489 5.82 23.79 17.48
CA ALA A 489 6.77 24.50 18.33
C ALA A 489 7.96 23.60 18.69
N ILE A 490 7.68 22.36 19.12
CA ILE A 490 8.72 21.37 19.44
C ILE A 490 9.54 21.01 18.20
N ALA A 491 8.89 20.72 17.06
CA ALA A 491 9.56 20.35 15.81
C ALA A 491 10.53 21.45 15.33
N ARG A 492 10.16 22.72 15.50
CA ARG A 492 11.03 23.87 15.20
C ARG A 492 12.21 23.98 16.16
N ASP A 493 11.97 23.77 17.45
CA ASP A 493 12.99 23.82 18.51
C ASP A 493 14.07 22.76 18.28
N ILE A 494 13.69 21.53 17.93
CA ILE A 494 14.63 20.45 17.63
C ILE A 494 15.21 20.51 16.20
N GLY A 495 14.78 21.44 15.36
CA GLY A 495 15.25 21.58 13.98
C GLY A 495 14.76 20.52 12.99
N ASP A 496 13.71 19.76 13.32
CA ASP A 496 13.16 18.70 12.48
C ASP A 496 12.28 19.26 11.34
N ARG A 497 12.90 19.59 10.22
CA ARG A 497 12.21 20.19 9.06
C ARG A 497 11.20 19.25 8.40
N THR A 498 11.46 17.95 8.41
CA THR A 498 10.52 16.95 7.86
C THR A 498 9.25 16.89 8.70
N ARG A 499 9.38 16.95 10.03
CA ARG A 499 8.21 17.00 10.91
C ARG A 499 7.46 18.32 10.78
N VAL A 500 8.15 19.44 10.66
CA VAL A 500 7.52 20.75 10.40
C VAL A 500 6.66 20.70 9.14
N GLU A 501 7.19 20.10 8.07
CA GLU A 501 6.47 19.89 6.82
C GLU A 501 5.18 19.08 7.04
N ARG A 502 5.27 17.92 7.69
CA ARG A 502 4.13 17.04 7.96
C ARG A 502 3.05 17.69 8.82
N ILE A 503 3.45 18.43 9.87
CA ILE A 503 2.49 19.14 10.73
C ILE A 503 1.76 20.25 9.97
N LEU A 504 2.47 21.06 9.18
CA LEU A 504 1.85 22.11 8.37
C LEU A 504 0.86 21.52 7.34
N ASN A 505 1.18 20.34 6.77
CA ASN A 505 0.28 19.61 5.90
C ASN A 505 -1.00 19.18 6.63
N SER A 506 -0.88 18.62 7.84
CA SER A 506 -2.03 18.22 8.67
C SER A 506 -2.86 19.44 9.11
N MET A 507 -2.23 20.55 9.49
CA MET A 507 -2.95 21.81 9.76
C MET A 507 -3.71 22.31 8.54
N GLY A 508 -3.10 22.23 7.35
CA GLY A 508 -3.78 22.59 6.09
C GLY A 508 -5.04 21.75 5.86
N LYS A 509 -5.03 20.46 6.22
CA LYS A 509 -6.21 19.57 6.16
C LYS A 509 -7.31 20.02 7.14
N VAL A 510 -6.97 20.43 8.37
CA VAL A 510 -7.94 20.97 9.33
C VAL A 510 -8.69 22.18 8.76
N PHE A 511 -7.95 23.13 8.17
CA PHE A 511 -8.59 24.32 7.57
C PHE A 511 -9.39 23.97 6.31
N LEU A 512 -8.97 22.97 5.55
CA LEU A 512 -9.74 22.47 4.41
C LEU A 512 -11.06 21.87 4.86
N ASP A 513 -11.04 20.98 5.87
CA ASP A 513 -12.22 20.32 6.42
C ASP A 513 -13.20 21.35 7.05
N SER A 514 -12.67 22.43 7.61
CA SER A 514 -13.46 23.55 8.16
C SER A 514 -13.97 24.53 7.09
N GLY A 515 -13.72 24.28 5.79
CA GLY A 515 -14.12 25.16 4.69
C GLY A 515 -13.29 26.45 4.57
N ASN A 516 -12.22 26.60 5.34
CA ASN A 516 -11.34 27.76 5.30
C ASN A 516 -10.25 27.60 4.23
N HIS A 517 -10.68 27.67 2.95
CA HIS A 517 -9.85 27.37 1.80
C HIS A 517 -8.64 28.29 1.64
N LYS A 518 -8.70 29.52 2.14
CA LYS A 518 -7.63 30.50 2.00
C LYS A 518 -6.43 30.16 2.86
N GLU A 519 -6.67 29.85 4.12
CA GLU A 519 -5.65 29.45 5.09
C GLU A 519 -5.08 28.06 4.72
N ALA A 520 -5.92 27.12 4.31
CA ALA A 520 -5.49 25.81 3.79
C ALA A 520 -4.50 25.99 2.61
N ALA A 521 -4.84 26.86 1.64
CA ALA A 521 -3.97 27.14 0.50
C ALA A 521 -2.61 27.71 0.90
N GLN A 522 -2.56 28.59 1.91
CA GLN A 522 -1.31 29.17 2.40
C GLN A 522 -0.42 28.11 3.05
N LEU A 523 -0.99 27.27 3.90
CA LEU A 523 -0.27 26.20 4.58
C LEU A 523 0.26 25.16 3.58
N PHE A 524 -0.56 24.68 2.64
CA PHE A 524 -0.10 23.76 1.60
C PHE A 524 1.02 24.34 0.73
N LYS A 525 0.98 25.62 0.38
CA LYS A 525 2.08 26.27 -0.36
C LYS A 525 3.37 26.36 0.47
N GLN A 526 3.27 26.64 1.77
CA GLN A 526 4.44 26.63 2.67
C GLN A 526 5.01 25.22 2.78
N THR A 527 4.16 24.22 2.98
CA THR A 527 4.55 22.82 3.05
C THR A 527 5.25 22.38 1.77
N LEU A 528 4.69 22.72 0.59
CA LEU A 528 5.28 22.39 -0.71
C LEU A 528 6.68 23.01 -0.88
N THR A 529 6.85 24.24 -0.39
CA THR A 529 8.16 24.92 -0.43
C THR A 529 9.18 24.20 0.44
N ILE A 530 8.79 23.78 1.66
CA ILE A 530 9.66 23.04 2.57
C ILE A 530 9.99 21.65 1.99
N ALA A 531 9.00 20.90 1.51
CA ALA A 531 9.21 19.57 0.90
C ALA A 531 10.24 19.63 -0.23
N ARG A 532 10.16 20.64 -1.11
CA ARG A 532 11.14 20.87 -2.19
C ARG A 532 12.52 21.23 -1.66
N GLN A 533 12.62 22.05 -0.61
CA GLN A 533 13.91 22.45 -0.01
C GLN A 533 14.63 21.27 0.66
N ILE A 534 13.89 20.35 1.29
CA ILE A 534 14.49 19.17 1.93
C ILE A 534 14.62 17.97 0.98
N GLY A 535 14.12 18.09 -0.27
CA GLY A 535 14.14 17.01 -1.26
C GLY A 535 13.16 15.89 -0.98
N ASP A 536 12.11 16.12 -0.15
CA ASP A 536 11.09 15.13 0.15
C ASP A 536 10.07 15.03 -1.00
N ARG A 537 10.38 14.18 -1.99
CA ARG A 537 9.50 13.93 -3.14
C ARG A 537 8.19 13.27 -2.73
N VAL A 538 8.20 12.45 -1.68
CA VAL A 538 6.98 11.77 -1.19
C VAL A 538 6.04 12.77 -0.53
N GLY A 539 6.58 13.66 0.32
CA GLY A 539 5.85 14.79 0.91
C GLY A 539 5.34 15.76 -0.16
N GLU A 540 6.17 16.11 -1.16
CA GLU A 540 5.76 16.96 -2.29
C GLU A 540 4.53 16.39 -3.01
N GLY A 541 4.52 15.07 -3.32
CA GLY A 541 3.38 14.41 -3.95
C GLY A 541 2.12 14.42 -3.09
N GLU A 542 2.26 14.27 -1.77
CA GLU A 542 1.11 14.32 -0.84
C GLU A 542 0.49 15.72 -0.78
N VAL A 543 1.31 16.76 -0.67
CA VAL A 543 0.83 18.15 -0.63
C VAL A 543 0.17 18.56 -1.94
N LEU A 544 0.71 18.15 -3.09
CA LEU A 544 0.06 18.38 -4.39
C LEU A 544 -1.30 17.69 -4.47
N GLY A 545 -1.43 16.47 -3.94
CA GLY A 545 -2.72 15.79 -3.82
C GLY A 545 -3.71 16.55 -2.92
N ASN A 546 -3.25 17.15 -1.82
CA ASN A 546 -4.08 17.97 -0.93
C ASN A 546 -4.47 19.31 -1.58
N LEU A 547 -3.60 19.91 -2.40
CA LEU A 547 -3.95 21.08 -3.23
C LEU A 547 -5.01 20.71 -4.27
N GLY A 548 -4.92 19.52 -4.89
CA GLY A 548 -5.98 18.98 -5.76
C GLY A 548 -7.32 18.92 -5.04
N GLU A 549 -7.34 18.38 -3.82
CA GLU A 549 -8.54 18.31 -2.99
C GLU A 549 -9.08 19.69 -2.62
N LEU A 550 -8.22 20.63 -2.27
CA LEU A 550 -8.61 22.01 -2.02
C LEU A 550 -9.31 22.65 -3.22
N TYR A 551 -8.75 22.49 -4.43
CA TYR A 551 -9.35 23.04 -5.63
C TYR A 551 -10.66 22.34 -6.00
N ARG A 552 -10.75 21.01 -5.77
CA ARG A 552 -12.01 20.25 -5.90
C ARG A 552 -13.09 20.80 -4.97
N ALA A 553 -12.78 20.96 -3.69
CA ALA A 553 -13.69 21.50 -2.69
C ALA A 553 -14.10 22.96 -2.98
N SER A 554 -13.23 23.72 -3.65
CA SER A 554 -13.51 25.10 -4.09
C SER A 554 -14.26 25.19 -5.42
N GLY A 555 -14.59 24.06 -6.08
CA GLY A 555 -15.32 24.01 -7.33
C GLY A 555 -14.47 24.29 -8.60
N PHE A 556 -13.13 24.28 -8.48
CA PHE A 556 -12.20 24.52 -9.60
C PHE A 556 -11.69 23.17 -10.16
N THR A 557 -12.55 22.45 -10.87
CA THR A 557 -12.30 21.06 -11.29
C THR A 557 -11.06 20.92 -12.17
N ASP A 558 -10.85 21.82 -13.15
CA ASP A 558 -9.69 21.75 -14.06
C ASP A 558 -8.36 21.86 -13.29
N ARG A 559 -8.30 22.77 -12.31
CA ARG A 559 -7.11 22.90 -11.44
C ARG A 559 -6.93 21.69 -10.55
N ALA A 560 -8.01 21.11 -10.03
CA ALA A 560 -7.92 19.89 -9.25
C ALA A 560 -7.32 18.74 -10.07
N ILE A 561 -7.74 18.56 -11.31
CA ILE A 561 -7.18 17.57 -12.24
C ILE A 561 -5.68 17.83 -12.47
N GLU A 562 -5.28 19.10 -12.69
CA GLU A 562 -3.88 19.47 -12.89
C GLU A 562 -3.02 19.09 -11.68
N TYR A 563 -3.43 19.43 -10.47
CA TYR A 563 -2.68 19.12 -9.26
C TYR A 563 -2.61 17.62 -8.93
N TYR A 564 -3.69 16.87 -9.19
CA TYR A 564 -3.65 15.41 -9.02
C TYR A 564 -2.78 14.72 -10.08
N ASN A 565 -2.69 15.25 -11.30
CA ASN A 565 -1.74 14.77 -12.30
C ASN A 565 -0.29 15.03 -11.87
N TYR A 566 0.02 16.21 -11.29
CA TYR A 566 1.35 16.45 -10.73
C TYR A 566 1.66 15.47 -9.58
N ALA A 567 0.70 15.25 -8.67
CA ALA A 567 0.85 14.28 -7.58
C ALA A 567 1.04 12.85 -8.11
N PHE A 568 0.30 12.47 -9.15
CA PHE A 568 0.43 11.16 -9.81
C PHE A 568 1.83 10.98 -10.40
N ASN A 569 2.33 11.95 -11.16
CA ASN A 569 3.66 11.89 -11.78
C ASN A 569 4.76 11.73 -10.71
N ILE A 570 4.70 12.49 -9.62
CA ILE A 570 5.66 12.37 -8.52
C ILE A 570 5.58 11.01 -7.84
N THR A 571 4.36 10.49 -7.60
CA THR A 571 4.21 9.15 -6.99
C THR A 571 4.65 8.03 -7.92
N GLN A 572 4.56 8.24 -9.22
CA GLN A 572 5.11 7.33 -10.24
C GLN A 572 6.65 7.36 -10.24
N GLU A 573 7.26 8.56 -10.24
CA GLU A 573 8.72 8.73 -10.17
C GLU A 573 9.30 8.14 -8.88
N SER A 574 8.67 8.39 -7.74
CA SER A 574 9.07 7.87 -6.43
C SER A 574 8.72 6.39 -6.22
N ASN A 575 8.00 5.79 -7.18
CA ASN A 575 7.47 4.43 -7.13
C ASN A 575 6.62 4.13 -5.87
N ASP A 576 5.95 5.17 -5.32
CA ASP A 576 5.00 5.01 -4.23
C ASP A 576 3.64 4.52 -4.78
N ARG A 577 3.55 3.21 -5.02
CA ARG A 577 2.39 2.56 -5.63
C ARG A 577 1.08 2.84 -4.89
N ARG A 578 1.10 2.90 -3.54
CA ARG A 578 -0.10 3.18 -2.75
C ARG A 578 -0.65 4.59 -2.98
N LYS A 579 0.22 5.60 -2.94
CA LYS A 579 -0.19 6.98 -3.21
C LYS A 579 -0.57 7.19 -4.66
N MET A 580 0.11 6.52 -5.60
CA MET A 580 -0.24 6.51 -7.02
C MET A 580 -1.67 6.02 -7.22
N ILE A 581 -2.06 4.88 -6.62
CA ILE A 581 -3.43 4.35 -6.69
C ILE A 581 -4.43 5.37 -6.14
N LYS A 582 -4.16 5.96 -4.98
CA LYS A 582 -5.04 6.99 -4.40
C LYS A 582 -5.25 8.18 -5.34
N ASN A 583 -4.21 8.63 -6.03
CA ASN A 583 -4.31 9.73 -6.99
C ASN A 583 -5.10 9.32 -8.24
N LEU A 584 -4.95 8.09 -8.73
CA LEU A 584 -5.77 7.55 -9.83
C LEU A 584 -7.26 7.50 -9.44
N LEU A 585 -7.58 7.02 -8.24
CA LEU A 585 -8.97 6.98 -7.78
C LEU A 585 -9.56 8.40 -7.64
N ARG A 586 -8.80 9.37 -7.17
CA ARG A 586 -9.23 10.78 -7.08
C ARG A 586 -9.42 11.43 -8.45
N LEU A 587 -8.55 11.13 -9.41
CA LEU A 587 -8.73 11.57 -10.80
C LEU A 587 -10.01 10.98 -11.38
N GLY A 588 -10.24 9.68 -11.17
CA GLY A 588 -11.49 9.02 -11.56
C GLY A 588 -12.72 9.69 -10.96
N ASP A 589 -12.69 10.04 -9.66
CA ASP A 589 -13.78 10.77 -9.00
C ASP A 589 -14.08 12.11 -9.67
N LEU A 590 -13.05 12.87 -10.08
CA LEU A 590 -13.23 14.15 -10.75
C LEU A 590 -13.84 14.00 -12.16
N TYR A 591 -13.37 13.01 -12.94
CA TYR A 591 -13.93 12.72 -14.25
C TYR A 591 -15.38 12.25 -14.14
N LEU A 592 -15.69 11.42 -13.12
CA LEU A 592 -17.06 10.99 -12.85
C LEU A 592 -17.98 12.17 -12.50
N MET A 593 -17.50 13.10 -11.67
CA MET A 593 -18.24 14.33 -11.33
C MET A 593 -18.48 15.23 -12.55
N ASN A 594 -17.56 15.27 -13.49
CA ASN A 594 -17.70 16.00 -14.76
C ASN A 594 -18.59 15.27 -15.79
N GLY A 595 -19.05 14.05 -15.50
CA GLY A 595 -19.83 13.23 -16.41
C GLY A 595 -19.01 12.48 -17.45
N ASP A 596 -17.68 12.51 -17.39
CA ASP A 596 -16.80 11.73 -18.26
C ASP A 596 -16.56 10.34 -17.65
N ILE A 597 -17.56 9.48 -17.83
CA ILE A 597 -17.59 8.14 -17.22
C ILE A 597 -16.48 7.25 -17.82
N GLU A 598 -16.14 7.42 -19.09
CA GLU A 598 -15.12 6.62 -19.76
C GLU A 598 -13.74 6.85 -19.16
N GLN A 599 -13.34 8.11 -18.96
CA GLN A 599 -12.10 8.46 -18.30
C GLN A 599 -12.09 8.01 -16.83
N ALA A 600 -13.21 8.14 -16.13
CA ALA A 600 -13.33 7.68 -14.75
C ALA A 600 -13.07 6.16 -14.65
N LEU A 601 -13.70 5.35 -15.49
CA LEU A 601 -13.49 3.90 -15.56
C LEU A 601 -12.02 3.56 -15.84
N SER A 602 -11.38 4.21 -16.82
CA SER A 602 -9.98 3.99 -17.17
C SER A 602 -9.03 4.22 -15.98
N HIS A 603 -9.24 5.31 -15.24
CA HIS A 603 -8.43 5.61 -14.04
C HIS A 603 -8.68 4.61 -12.91
N TYR A 604 -9.92 4.19 -12.67
CA TYR A 604 -10.24 3.19 -11.64
C TYR A 604 -9.71 1.80 -11.99
N GLU A 605 -9.76 1.38 -13.26
CA GLU A 605 -9.17 0.12 -13.74
C GLU A 605 -7.66 0.13 -13.59
N SER A 606 -6.98 1.24 -13.94
CA SER A 606 -5.54 1.40 -13.73
C SER A 606 -5.18 1.33 -12.24
N GLY A 607 -6.01 1.90 -11.38
CA GLY A 607 -5.88 1.81 -9.93
C GLY A 607 -6.04 0.37 -9.42
N LEU A 608 -7.03 -0.36 -9.96
CA LEU A 608 -7.28 -1.77 -9.63
C LEU A 608 -6.10 -2.66 -10.01
N VAL A 609 -5.63 -2.56 -11.25
CA VAL A 609 -4.45 -3.32 -11.72
C VAL A 609 -3.24 -3.07 -10.82
N SER A 610 -2.96 -1.80 -10.52
CA SER A 610 -1.84 -1.43 -9.65
C SER A 610 -2.00 -1.95 -8.22
N ALA A 611 -3.23 -2.01 -7.69
CA ALA A 611 -3.51 -2.56 -6.35
C ALA A 611 -3.27 -4.09 -6.32
N GLN A 612 -3.67 -4.79 -7.37
CA GLN A 612 -3.44 -6.23 -7.53
C GLN A 612 -1.95 -6.56 -7.68
N GLU A 613 -1.18 -5.75 -8.43
CA GLU A 613 0.26 -5.93 -8.56
C GLU A 613 1.01 -5.85 -7.23
N ILE A 614 0.55 -5.05 -6.28
CA ILE A 614 1.15 -4.91 -4.94
C ILE A 614 0.44 -5.73 -3.86
N THR A 615 -0.57 -6.53 -4.24
CA THR A 615 -1.40 -7.33 -3.33
C THR A 615 -2.05 -6.50 -2.20
N ASP A 616 -2.37 -5.21 -2.47
CA ASP A 616 -3.01 -4.33 -1.50
C ASP A 616 -4.54 -4.47 -1.55
N GLN A 617 -5.07 -5.39 -0.75
CA GLN A 617 -6.51 -5.67 -0.67
C GLN A 617 -7.35 -4.44 -0.27
N VAL A 618 -6.78 -3.48 0.47
CA VAL A 618 -7.49 -2.23 0.84
C VAL A 618 -7.74 -1.37 -0.39
N GLN A 619 -6.69 -1.16 -1.20
CA GLN A 619 -6.81 -0.37 -2.43
C GLN A 619 -7.58 -1.13 -3.51
N GLU A 620 -7.42 -2.45 -3.61
CA GLU A 620 -8.20 -3.30 -4.51
C GLU A 620 -9.70 -3.18 -4.21
N GLN A 621 -10.09 -3.32 -2.94
CA GLN A 621 -11.47 -3.15 -2.50
C GLN A 621 -12.01 -1.74 -2.82
N SER A 622 -11.22 -0.70 -2.59
CA SER A 622 -11.60 0.68 -2.89
C SER A 622 -11.79 0.89 -4.40
N SER A 623 -10.92 0.32 -5.23
CA SER A 623 -11.02 0.38 -6.69
C SER A 623 -12.28 -0.32 -7.21
N PHE A 624 -12.61 -1.51 -6.69
CA PHE A 624 -13.88 -2.19 -7.02
C PHE A 624 -15.11 -1.37 -6.62
N ALA A 625 -15.10 -0.73 -5.44
CA ALA A 625 -16.19 0.12 -5.01
C ALA A 625 -16.37 1.33 -5.94
N LYS A 626 -15.26 1.95 -6.38
CA LYS A 626 -15.29 3.10 -7.32
C LYS A 626 -15.72 2.71 -8.74
N LEU A 627 -15.28 1.55 -9.22
CA LEU A 627 -15.78 0.98 -10.47
C LEU A 627 -17.30 0.75 -10.42
N GLY A 628 -17.79 0.23 -9.28
CA GLY A 628 -19.23 0.08 -9.06
C GLY A 628 -19.98 1.40 -9.17
N GLU A 629 -19.47 2.48 -8.56
CA GLU A 629 -20.04 3.84 -8.65
C GLU A 629 -20.07 4.36 -10.09
N ALA A 630 -19.00 4.14 -10.85
CA ALA A 630 -18.94 4.57 -12.25
C ALA A 630 -19.92 3.78 -13.15
N PHE A 631 -20.05 2.46 -12.92
CA PHE A 631 -21.05 1.65 -13.63
C PHE A 631 -22.50 2.01 -13.25
N ASP A 632 -22.76 2.40 -12.00
CA ASP A 632 -24.07 2.95 -11.61
C ASP A 632 -24.37 4.24 -12.39
N ALA A 633 -23.41 5.15 -12.51
CA ALA A 633 -23.56 6.38 -13.26
C ALA A 633 -23.74 6.12 -14.78
N GLN A 634 -23.16 5.04 -15.30
CA GLN A 634 -23.36 4.60 -16.68
C GLN A 634 -24.74 3.95 -16.92
N GLY A 635 -25.43 3.56 -15.83
CA GLY A 635 -26.68 2.78 -15.91
C GLY A 635 -26.45 1.28 -16.11
N ASN A 636 -25.21 0.81 -15.99
CA ASN A 636 -24.84 -0.61 -16.13
C ASN A 636 -24.87 -1.29 -14.75
N TYR A 637 -26.08 -1.51 -14.22
CA TYR A 637 -26.29 -2.04 -12.87
C TYR A 637 -25.83 -3.50 -12.70
N THR A 638 -25.69 -4.24 -13.79
CA THR A 638 -25.15 -5.61 -13.78
C THR A 638 -23.69 -5.62 -13.41
N GLU A 639 -22.87 -4.80 -14.07
CA GLU A 639 -21.44 -4.70 -13.76
C GLU A 639 -21.20 -3.98 -12.43
N SER A 640 -22.01 -2.97 -12.11
CA SER A 640 -21.98 -2.31 -10.80
C SER A 640 -22.16 -3.33 -9.66
N GLY A 641 -23.21 -4.15 -9.73
CA GLY A 641 -23.46 -5.21 -8.73
C GLY A 641 -22.33 -6.24 -8.66
N ARG A 642 -21.66 -6.54 -9.78
CA ARG A 642 -20.50 -7.43 -9.83
C ARG A 642 -19.29 -6.82 -9.11
N MET A 643 -19.02 -5.52 -9.33
CA MET A 643 -17.92 -4.81 -8.66
C MET A 643 -18.15 -4.68 -7.16
N TYR A 644 -19.36 -4.28 -6.72
CA TYR A 644 -19.66 -4.21 -5.30
C TYR A 644 -19.59 -5.56 -4.59
N LYS A 645 -19.96 -6.68 -5.25
CA LYS A 645 -19.77 -8.03 -4.70
C LYS A 645 -18.31 -8.37 -4.47
N ARG A 646 -17.42 -7.98 -5.41
CA ARG A 646 -15.97 -8.16 -5.22
C ARG A 646 -15.46 -7.36 -4.03
N ALA A 647 -15.88 -6.10 -3.92
CA ALA A 647 -15.53 -5.26 -2.78
C ALA A 647 -16.07 -5.81 -1.45
N LEU A 648 -17.30 -6.37 -1.46
CA LEU A 648 -17.91 -7.01 -0.30
C LEU A 648 -17.14 -8.25 0.15
N LEU A 649 -16.70 -9.09 -0.79
CA LEU A 649 -15.91 -10.28 -0.48
C LEU A 649 -14.62 -9.90 0.25
N LEU A 650 -13.86 -8.94 -0.28
CA LEU A 650 -12.63 -8.45 0.35
C LEU A 650 -12.89 -7.82 1.74
N ALA A 651 -14.03 -7.13 1.92
CA ALA A 651 -14.40 -6.59 3.22
C ALA A 651 -14.65 -7.68 4.26
N ARG A 652 -15.30 -8.79 3.85
CA ARG A 652 -15.56 -9.97 4.69
C ARG A 652 -14.29 -10.72 5.06
N GLU A 653 -13.42 -10.97 4.08
CA GLU A 653 -12.12 -11.62 4.31
C GLU A 653 -11.27 -10.86 5.33
N ARG A 654 -11.36 -9.54 5.33
CA ARG A 654 -10.64 -8.66 6.25
C ARG A 654 -11.40 -8.37 7.55
N ASN A 655 -12.59 -8.93 7.73
CA ASN A 655 -13.48 -8.69 8.86
C ASN A 655 -13.79 -7.18 9.11
N ASN A 656 -13.82 -6.38 8.03
CA ASN A 656 -14.11 -4.95 8.12
C ASN A 656 -15.61 -4.69 8.05
N ARG A 657 -16.28 -4.78 9.19
CA ARG A 657 -17.74 -4.65 9.32
C ARG A 657 -18.30 -3.34 8.76
N LYS A 658 -17.61 -2.22 8.98
CA LYS A 658 -18.05 -0.91 8.50
C LYS A 658 -18.13 -0.85 6.97
N VAL A 659 -17.09 -1.35 6.29
CA VAL A 659 -17.06 -1.38 4.83
C VAL A 659 -18.01 -2.44 4.29
N GLU A 660 -18.13 -3.60 4.95
CA GLU A 660 -19.12 -4.64 4.61
C GLU A 660 -20.52 -4.06 4.57
N GLN A 661 -20.94 -3.32 5.62
CA GLN A 661 -22.23 -2.66 5.69
C GLN A 661 -22.45 -1.69 4.53
N VAL A 662 -21.46 -0.83 4.23
CA VAL A 662 -21.55 0.12 3.10
C VAL A 662 -21.71 -0.61 1.77
N MET A 663 -20.97 -1.71 1.54
CA MET A 663 -21.06 -2.47 0.29
C MET A 663 -22.40 -3.18 0.16
N LEU A 664 -22.97 -3.71 1.25
CA LEU A 664 -24.32 -4.30 1.26
C LEU A 664 -25.38 -3.26 0.86
N THR A 665 -25.29 -2.05 1.42
CA THR A 665 -26.20 -0.94 1.09
C THR A 665 -26.08 -0.52 -0.38
N LYS A 666 -24.84 -0.40 -0.92
CA LYS A 666 -24.61 -0.10 -2.33
C LYS A 666 -25.12 -1.21 -3.25
N LEU A 667 -24.96 -2.47 -2.88
CA LEU A 667 -25.52 -3.61 -3.60
C LEU A 667 -27.05 -3.57 -3.63
N ALA A 668 -27.69 -3.31 -2.49
CA ALA A 668 -29.15 -3.17 -2.42
C ALA A 668 -29.62 -2.08 -3.37
N LYS A 669 -28.93 -0.94 -3.41
CA LYS A 669 -29.26 0.18 -4.31
C LYS A 669 -29.05 -0.15 -5.78
N ALA A 670 -27.96 -0.81 -6.13
CA ALA A 670 -27.69 -1.24 -7.51
C ALA A 670 -28.75 -2.24 -8.00
N TYR A 671 -29.14 -3.22 -7.17
CA TYR A 671 -30.21 -4.16 -7.50
C TYR A 671 -31.60 -3.50 -7.59
N GLU A 672 -31.88 -2.52 -6.73
CA GLU A 672 -33.09 -1.70 -6.82
C GLU A 672 -33.17 -0.97 -8.16
N LEU A 673 -32.08 -0.32 -8.59
CA LEU A 673 -32.00 0.39 -9.87
C LEU A 673 -32.07 -0.56 -11.07
N TRP A 674 -31.57 -1.79 -10.91
CA TRP A 674 -31.71 -2.83 -11.91
C TRP A 674 -33.14 -3.40 -12.03
N GLY A 675 -33.99 -3.17 -11.00
CA GLY A 675 -35.35 -3.71 -10.92
C GLY A 675 -35.44 -5.08 -10.25
N ASP A 676 -34.36 -5.64 -9.72
CA ASP A 676 -34.36 -6.87 -8.93
C ASP A 676 -34.57 -6.56 -7.43
N PHE A 677 -35.80 -6.17 -7.11
CA PHE A 677 -36.17 -5.77 -5.77
C PHE A 677 -36.02 -6.89 -4.73
N SER A 678 -36.15 -8.15 -5.14
CA SER A 678 -35.97 -9.30 -4.22
C SER A 678 -34.54 -9.39 -3.70
N ARG A 679 -33.55 -9.28 -4.58
CA ARG A 679 -32.13 -9.23 -4.15
C ARG A 679 -31.80 -7.97 -3.38
N ALA A 680 -32.40 -6.83 -3.77
CA ALA A 680 -32.24 -5.59 -3.03
C ALA A 680 -32.67 -5.73 -1.57
N VAL A 681 -33.83 -6.36 -1.30
CA VAL A 681 -34.31 -6.67 0.05
C VAL A 681 -33.31 -7.53 0.81
N THR A 682 -32.85 -8.64 0.18
CA THR A 682 -31.90 -9.57 0.84
C THR A 682 -30.61 -8.87 1.30
N TYR A 683 -30.05 -8.00 0.49
CA TYR A 683 -28.81 -7.26 0.86
C TYR A 683 -29.08 -6.18 1.91
N LEU A 684 -30.24 -5.53 1.84
CA LEU A 684 -30.62 -4.50 2.81
C LEU A 684 -30.93 -5.11 4.19
N GLU A 685 -31.53 -6.31 4.25
CA GLU A 685 -31.74 -7.08 5.48
C GLU A 685 -30.41 -7.50 6.12
N GLN A 686 -29.41 -7.94 5.33
CA GLN A 686 -28.08 -8.22 5.84
C GLN A 686 -27.43 -6.97 6.45
N SER A 687 -27.57 -5.82 5.78
CA SER A 687 -27.06 -4.55 6.29
C SER A 687 -27.79 -4.14 7.57
N LEU A 688 -29.11 -4.30 7.64
CA LEU A 688 -29.93 -4.01 8.82
C LEU A 688 -29.49 -4.83 10.04
N ALA A 689 -29.25 -6.14 9.86
CA ALA A 689 -28.78 -7.00 10.95
C ALA A 689 -27.46 -6.51 11.56
N MET A 690 -26.56 -5.94 10.73
CA MET A 690 -25.30 -5.34 11.21
C MET A 690 -25.55 -4.06 12.02
N VAL A 691 -26.43 -3.19 11.52
CA VAL A 691 -26.83 -1.94 12.19
C VAL A 691 -27.48 -2.20 13.54
N GLN A 692 -28.31 -3.24 13.63
CA GLN A 692 -28.94 -3.68 14.89
C GLN A 692 -27.91 -4.19 15.89
N ALA A 693 -26.90 -4.94 15.42
CA ALA A 693 -25.82 -5.40 16.30
C ALA A 693 -24.98 -4.25 16.87
N GLU A 694 -24.95 -3.10 16.20
CA GLU A 694 -24.27 -1.88 16.65
C GLU A 694 -25.17 -0.95 17.50
N ALA A 695 -26.43 -1.31 17.69
CA ALA A 695 -27.45 -0.49 18.37
C ALA A 695 -27.58 0.92 17.78
N ASN A 696 -27.40 1.07 16.47
CA ASN A 696 -27.51 2.34 15.75
C ASN A 696 -28.97 2.60 15.34
N ILE A 697 -29.75 3.19 16.24
CA ILE A 697 -31.19 3.43 16.04
C ILE A 697 -31.44 4.28 14.77
N ALA A 698 -30.65 5.30 14.52
CA ALA A 698 -30.81 6.13 13.32
C ALA A 698 -30.60 5.34 12.02
N GLY A 699 -29.62 4.44 12.02
CA GLY A 699 -29.39 3.52 10.92
C GLY A 699 -30.55 2.52 10.75
N GLU A 700 -31.10 1.99 11.84
CA GLU A 700 -32.26 1.07 11.79
C GLU A 700 -33.49 1.75 11.18
N ILE A 701 -33.81 2.97 11.59
CA ILE A 701 -34.92 3.76 11.04
C ILE A 701 -34.79 3.90 9.52
N TRP A 702 -33.59 4.23 9.05
CA TRP A 702 -33.35 4.37 7.61
C TRP A 702 -33.55 3.04 6.87
N HIS A 703 -33.00 1.93 7.39
CA HIS A 703 -33.11 0.61 6.75
C HIS A 703 -34.55 0.10 6.69
N TRP A 704 -35.30 0.23 7.79
CA TRP A 704 -36.69 -0.19 7.82
C TRP A 704 -37.56 0.60 6.84
N ARG A 705 -37.31 1.90 6.69
CA ARG A 705 -38.03 2.72 5.70
C ARG A 705 -37.72 2.31 4.27
N GLU A 706 -36.43 2.07 3.95
CA GLU A 706 -36.03 1.59 2.62
C GLU A 706 -36.60 0.19 2.30
N LEU A 707 -36.63 -0.72 3.28
CA LEU A 707 -37.30 -2.02 3.15
C LEU A 707 -38.79 -1.87 2.85
N GLY A 708 -39.49 -0.99 3.55
CA GLY A 708 -40.89 -0.68 3.29
C GLY A 708 -41.14 -0.22 1.86
N GLN A 709 -40.26 0.67 1.32
CA GLN A 709 -40.33 1.11 -0.07
C GLN A 709 -40.06 -0.04 -1.06
N LEU A 710 -39.09 -0.93 -0.79
CA LEU A 710 -38.79 -2.09 -1.62
C LEU A 710 -39.93 -3.10 -1.61
N PHE A 711 -40.52 -3.40 -0.46
CA PHE A 711 -41.70 -4.27 -0.38
C PHE A 711 -42.91 -3.70 -1.12
N ARG A 712 -43.10 -2.39 -1.10
CA ARG A 712 -44.12 -1.70 -1.92
C ARG A 712 -43.85 -1.91 -3.42
N LYS A 713 -42.61 -1.79 -3.89
CA LYS A 713 -42.23 -2.06 -5.28
C LYS A 713 -42.41 -3.53 -5.68
N LEU A 714 -42.24 -4.45 -4.74
CA LEU A 714 -42.53 -5.90 -4.91
C LEU A 714 -44.02 -6.22 -4.88
N ASN A 715 -44.90 -5.22 -4.70
CA ASN A 715 -46.34 -5.42 -4.52
C ASN A 715 -46.68 -6.32 -3.29
N GLN A 716 -45.89 -6.19 -2.22
CA GLN A 716 -46.10 -6.92 -0.97
C GLN A 716 -46.56 -5.95 0.13
N PRO A 717 -47.85 -5.64 0.21
CA PRO A 717 -48.33 -4.57 1.11
C PRO A 717 -48.18 -4.91 2.58
N ARG A 718 -48.36 -6.16 3.01
CA ARG A 718 -48.24 -6.54 4.42
C ARG A 718 -46.79 -6.35 4.94
N PRO A 719 -45.74 -6.94 4.33
CA PRO A 719 -44.36 -6.65 4.73
C PRO A 719 -44.00 -5.15 4.68
N ALA A 720 -44.59 -4.40 3.75
CA ALA A 720 -44.37 -2.95 3.69
C ALA A 720 -44.96 -2.23 4.90
N VAL A 721 -46.16 -2.59 5.33
CA VAL A 721 -46.80 -2.04 6.56
C VAL A 721 -45.97 -2.39 7.78
N ASP A 722 -45.61 -3.68 7.96
CA ASP A 722 -44.80 -4.17 9.08
C ASP A 722 -43.47 -3.40 9.21
N ALA A 723 -42.81 -3.15 8.08
CA ALA A 723 -41.55 -2.41 8.01
C ALA A 723 -41.74 -0.94 8.40
N TYR A 724 -42.78 -0.27 7.89
CA TYR A 724 -43.05 1.11 8.22
C TYR A 724 -43.55 1.29 9.68
N GLU A 725 -44.33 0.33 10.21
CA GLU A 725 -44.74 0.37 11.63
C GLU A 725 -43.53 0.22 12.56
N THR A 726 -42.60 -0.67 12.23
CA THR A 726 -41.34 -0.82 12.98
C THR A 726 -40.52 0.47 12.91
N CYS A 727 -40.38 1.05 11.71
CA CYS A 727 -39.73 2.34 11.53
C CYS A 727 -40.37 3.43 12.36
N LEU A 728 -41.70 3.52 12.36
CA LEU A 728 -42.50 4.51 13.16
C LEU A 728 -42.27 4.35 14.65
N ALA A 729 -42.29 3.13 15.15
CA ALA A 729 -42.05 2.83 16.56
C ALA A 729 -40.66 3.29 17.02
N LEU A 730 -39.61 2.98 16.16
CA LEU A 730 -38.22 3.41 16.42
C LEU A 730 -38.07 4.93 16.35
N ALA A 731 -38.68 5.58 15.35
CA ALA A 731 -38.63 7.04 15.19
C ALA A 731 -39.25 7.76 16.41
N ARG A 732 -40.39 7.27 16.92
CA ARG A 732 -41.04 7.77 18.15
C ARG A 732 -40.16 7.57 19.36
N SER A 733 -39.62 6.40 19.56
CA SER A 733 -38.72 6.10 20.70
C SER A 733 -37.45 6.97 20.72
N ALA A 734 -36.96 7.34 19.54
CA ALA A 734 -35.78 8.19 19.36
C ALA A 734 -36.11 9.70 19.35
N ASN A 735 -37.37 10.11 19.47
CA ASN A 735 -37.86 11.48 19.28
C ASN A 735 -37.42 12.08 17.94
N ASN A 736 -37.32 11.25 16.89
CA ASN A 736 -36.98 11.70 15.55
C ASN A 736 -38.25 12.09 14.78
N HIS A 737 -38.73 13.30 15.01
CA HIS A 737 -39.96 13.80 14.44
C HIS A 737 -39.94 13.91 12.90
N GLU A 738 -38.78 14.10 12.30
CA GLU A 738 -38.60 14.11 10.85
C GLU A 738 -38.88 12.73 10.26
N ALA A 739 -38.23 11.69 10.77
CA ALA A 739 -38.44 10.32 10.31
C ALA A 739 -39.87 9.82 10.62
N GLU A 740 -40.46 10.25 11.75
CA GLU A 740 -41.83 9.95 12.12
C GLU A 740 -42.80 10.53 11.08
N ALA A 741 -42.68 11.80 10.73
CA ALA A 741 -43.52 12.45 9.71
C ALA A 741 -43.38 11.84 8.32
N GLU A 742 -42.14 11.49 7.93
CA GLU A 742 -41.89 10.80 6.67
C GLU A 742 -42.52 9.41 6.63
N THR A 743 -42.38 8.63 7.71
CA THR A 743 -42.94 7.28 7.79
C THR A 743 -44.46 7.27 7.80
N LEU A 744 -45.09 8.18 8.52
CA LEU A 744 -46.54 8.37 8.48
C LEU A 744 -47.01 8.75 7.06
N THR A 745 -46.25 9.56 6.35
CA THR A 745 -46.54 9.91 4.96
C THR A 745 -46.50 8.70 4.03
N GLU A 746 -45.48 7.83 4.20
CA GLU A 746 -45.32 6.60 3.40
C GLU A 746 -46.44 5.57 3.73
N LEU A 747 -46.85 5.44 5.00
CA LEU A 747 -48.02 4.63 5.38
C LEU A 747 -49.29 5.16 4.74
N GLY A 748 -49.49 6.46 4.75
CA GLY A 748 -50.61 7.11 4.07
C GLY A 748 -50.55 6.90 2.55
N ASP A 749 -49.41 6.99 1.92
CA ASP A 749 -49.23 6.73 0.48
C ASP A 749 -49.48 5.26 0.13
N LEU A 750 -49.13 4.33 1.03
CA LEU A 750 -49.42 2.91 0.90
C LEU A 750 -50.92 2.62 1.00
N SER A 751 -51.59 3.13 2.04
CA SER A 751 -53.05 3.00 2.23
C SER A 751 -53.79 3.61 1.04
N ARG A 752 -53.36 4.78 0.56
CA ARG A 752 -53.90 5.42 -0.66
C ARG A 752 -53.74 4.53 -1.91
N ALA A 753 -52.60 3.91 -2.09
CA ALA A 753 -52.31 3.01 -3.22
C ALA A 753 -53.18 1.73 -3.15
N LEU A 754 -53.53 1.28 -1.97
CA LEU A 754 -54.48 0.17 -1.71
C LEU A 754 -55.97 0.59 -1.84
N GLY A 755 -56.24 1.87 -2.06
CA GLY A 755 -57.56 2.41 -2.20
C GLY A 755 -58.26 2.82 -0.89
N ASP A 756 -57.61 2.66 0.26
CA ASP A 756 -58.10 3.10 1.54
C ASP A 756 -57.79 4.58 1.83
N HIS A 757 -58.48 5.45 1.10
CA HIS A 757 -58.33 6.89 1.25
C HIS A 757 -58.70 7.44 2.64
N PRO A 758 -59.69 6.90 3.35
CA PRO A 758 -59.99 7.32 4.73
C PRO A 758 -58.80 7.08 5.69
N GLU A 759 -58.21 5.89 5.64
CA GLU A 759 -57.04 5.53 6.47
C GLU A 759 -55.84 6.40 6.06
N ALA A 760 -55.57 6.54 4.76
CA ALA A 760 -54.51 7.40 4.25
C ALA A 760 -54.61 8.84 4.82
N MET A 761 -55.81 9.38 4.87
CA MET A 761 -56.08 10.72 5.39
C MET A 761 -55.85 10.83 6.92
N THR A 762 -55.98 9.72 7.65
CA THR A 762 -55.66 9.70 9.08
C THR A 762 -54.14 9.82 9.28
N PHE A 763 -53.35 9.02 8.59
CA PHE A 763 -51.89 9.12 8.62
C PHE A 763 -51.39 10.49 8.17
N TYR A 764 -51.93 11.05 7.09
CA TYR A 764 -51.51 12.37 6.61
C TYR A 764 -51.84 13.49 7.61
N LYS A 765 -52.96 13.42 8.32
CA LYS A 765 -53.28 14.45 9.31
C LYS A 765 -52.35 14.38 10.51
N GLU A 766 -52.06 13.17 11.00
CA GLU A 766 -51.08 12.97 12.08
C GLU A 766 -49.69 13.47 11.67
N ALA A 767 -49.25 13.16 10.46
CA ALA A 767 -48.00 13.68 9.90
C ALA A 767 -48.02 15.22 9.79
N LEU A 768 -49.17 15.83 9.37
CA LEU A 768 -49.26 17.26 9.19
C LEU A 768 -49.20 17.99 10.56
N ASP A 769 -49.94 17.49 11.55
CA ASP A 769 -49.91 18.06 12.90
C ASP A 769 -48.52 18.04 13.51
N LEU A 770 -47.77 16.96 13.26
CA LEU A 770 -46.37 16.82 13.70
C LEU A 770 -45.44 17.81 12.98
N THR A 771 -45.58 17.95 11.64
CA THR A 771 -44.73 18.85 10.86
C THR A 771 -44.98 20.33 11.19
N GLU A 772 -46.25 20.69 11.50
CA GLU A 772 -46.60 22.04 11.94
C GLU A 772 -46.08 22.32 13.36
N ALA A 773 -46.14 21.35 14.29
CA ALA A 773 -45.62 21.47 15.66
C ALA A 773 -44.11 21.67 15.71
N HIS A 774 -43.36 21.03 14.81
CA HIS A 774 -41.90 21.05 14.83
C HIS A 774 -41.29 21.89 13.68
N ALA A 775 -42.11 22.67 12.97
CA ALA A 775 -41.69 23.53 11.84
C ALA A 775 -40.91 22.82 10.71
N LEU A 776 -41.24 21.55 10.41
CA LEU A 776 -40.61 20.70 9.42
C LEU A 776 -41.17 21.05 8.01
N THR A 777 -40.76 22.17 7.46
CA THR A 777 -41.36 22.77 6.24
C THR A 777 -41.21 21.90 4.99
N GLN A 778 -40.18 21.07 4.90
CA GLN A 778 -39.98 20.17 3.75
C GLN A 778 -40.94 18.99 3.83
N GLN A 779 -41.06 18.36 5.02
CA GLN A 779 -41.97 17.25 5.27
C GLN A 779 -43.42 17.72 5.17
N GLU A 780 -43.76 18.91 5.71
CA GLU A 780 -45.05 19.57 5.55
C GLU A 780 -45.47 19.66 4.07
N ALA A 781 -44.54 20.10 3.21
CA ALA A 781 -44.80 20.19 1.78
C ALA A 781 -45.09 18.80 1.17
N THR A 782 -44.40 17.74 1.60
CA THR A 782 -44.58 16.38 1.09
C THR A 782 -45.93 15.80 1.51
N VAL A 783 -46.27 15.95 2.80
CA VAL A 783 -47.56 15.51 3.37
C VAL A 783 -48.73 16.17 2.65
N LEU A 784 -48.72 17.51 2.55
CA LEU A 784 -49.78 18.28 1.88
C LEU A 784 -49.90 17.90 0.39
N SER A 785 -48.76 17.56 -0.27
CA SER A 785 -48.79 17.09 -1.66
C SER A 785 -49.48 15.71 -1.79
N SER A 786 -49.23 14.81 -0.81
CA SER A 786 -49.84 13.46 -0.81
C SER A 786 -51.32 13.52 -0.43
N MET A 787 -51.68 14.38 0.55
CA MET A 787 -53.11 14.71 0.82
C MET A 787 -53.83 15.25 -0.41
N GLY A 788 -53.20 16.18 -1.12
CA GLY A 788 -53.73 16.76 -2.35
C GLY A 788 -54.00 15.71 -3.42
N MET A 789 -53.09 14.73 -3.58
CA MET A 789 -53.27 13.62 -4.53
C MET A 789 -54.38 12.66 -4.08
N SER A 790 -54.54 12.36 -2.77
CA SER A 790 -55.65 11.58 -2.26
C SER A 790 -56.99 12.26 -2.46
N TYR A 791 -57.09 13.57 -2.29
CA TYR A 791 -58.31 14.33 -2.65
C TYR A 791 -58.57 14.32 -4.13
N PHE A 792 -57.58 14.39 -4.98
CA PHE A 792 -57.71 14.32 -6.41
C PHE A 792 -58.26 12.96 -6.88
N GLU A 793 -57.75 11.84 -6.40
CA GLU A 793 -58.21 10.49 -6.71
C GLU A 793 -59.64 10.22 -6.23
N THR A 794 -60.06 10.82 -5.12
CA THR A 794 -61.43 10.76 -4.61
C THR A 794 -62.38 11.79 -5.27
N GLY A 795 -61.90 12.49 -6.31
CA GLY A 795 -62.74 13.45 -7.07
C GLY A 795 -62.97 14.78 -6.35
N LYS A 796 -62.41 15.02 -5.18
CA LYS A 796 -62.52 16.27 -4.40
C LYS A 796 -61.60 17.36 -4.92
N ASN A 797 -61.73 17.68 -6.18
CA ASN A 797 -60.75 18.49 -6.92
C ASN A 797 -60.48 19.90 -6.35
N ARG A 798 -61.48 20.53 -5.68
CA ARG A 798 -61.24 21.85 -5.02
C ARG A 798 -60.29 21.73 -3.85
N GLN A 799 -60.47 20.67 -3.05
CA GLN A 799 -59.60 20.39 -1.90
C GLN A 799 -58.19 20.00 -2.38
N ALA A 800 -58.10 19.17 -3.42
CA ALA A 800 -56.81 18.80 -4.05
C ALA A 800 -55.99 20.05 -4.42
N VAL A 801 -56.59 21.01 -5.14
CA VAL A 801 -55.87 22.24 -5.52
C VAL A 801 -55.45 23.05 -4.30
N ARG A 802 -56.33 23.21 -3.31
CA ARG A 802 -56.04 23.97 -2.09
C ARG A 802 -54.83 23.38 -1.35
N GLU A 803 -54.81 22.06 -1.12
CA GLU A 803 -53.71 21.44 -0.36
C GLU A 803 -52.41 21.43 -1.17
N LEU A 804 -52.47 21.27 -2.53
CA LEU A 804 -51.30 21.40 -3.38
C LEU A 804 -50.73 22.83 -3.46
N GLU A 805 -51.58 23.86 -3.38
CA GLU A 805 -51.13 25.26 -3.31
C GLU A 805 -50.46 25.54 -1.94
N ARG A 806 -51.02 25.02 -0.82
CA ARG A 806 -50.33 25.06 0.48
C ARG A 806 -48.97 24.32 0.45
N SER A 807 -48.93 23.15 -0.12
CA SER A 807 -47.70 22.36 -0.33
C SER A 807 -46.68 23.17 -1.13
N LEU A 808 -47.08 23.85 -2.20
CA LEU A 808 -46.16 24.66 -3.00
C LEU A 808 -45.57 25.84 -2.20
N LEU A 809 -46.37 26.40 -1.30
CA LEU A 809 -45.90 27.49 -0.40
C LEU A 809 -44.87 26.96 0.60
N ALA A 810 -45.14 25.80 1.22
CA ALA A 810 -44.22 25.14 2.14
C ALA A 810 -42.91 24.70 1.43
N ALA A 811 -43.03 24.13 0.23
CA ALA A 811 -41.87 23.72 -0.59
C ALA A 811 -40.98 24.92 -0.95
N LYS A 812 -41.54 26.07 -1.25
CA LYS A 812 -40.74 27.29 -1.49
C LYS A 812 -40.03 27.78 -0.25
N LYS A 813 -40.63 27.66 0.94
CA LYS A 813 -40.00 28.02 2.23
C LYS A 813 -38.85 27.09 2.55
N SER A 814 -38.97 25.79 2.26
CA SER A 814 -37.87 24.80 2.47
C SER A 814 -36.69 24.93 1.49
N ARG A 815 -36.78 25.78 0.48
CA ARG A 815 -35.76 25.96 -0.60
C ARG A 815 -35.39 24.68 -1.37
N SER A 816 -36.19 23.63 -1.29
CA SER A 816 -35.96 22.37 -1.99
C SER A 816 -36.47 22.46 -3.43
N SER A 817 -35.56 22.64 -4.39
CA SER A 817 -35.91 22.73 -5.84
C SER A 817 -36.63 21.47 -6.32
N ARG A 818 -36.29 20.30 -5.81
CA ARG A 818 -36.94 19.01 -6.19
C ARG A 818 -38.37 18.95 -5.69
N THR A 819 -38.63 19.35 -4.44
CA THR A 819 -39.98 19.38 -3.85
C THR A 819 -40.86 20.38 -4.60
N VAL A 820 -40.35 21.57 -4.87
CA VAL A 820 -41.07 22.60 -5.65
C VAL A 820 -41.41 22.05 -7.05
N ALA A 821 -40.52 21.35 -7.71
CA ALA A 821 -40.77 20.75 -9.04
C ALA A 821 -41.89 19.69 -8.97
N ASN A 822 -41.78 18.74 -7.99
CA ASN A 822 -42.74 17.66 -7.79
C ASN A 822 -44.16 18.21 -7.57
N VAL A 823 -44.31 19.18 -6.65
CA VAL A 823 -45.58 19.78 -6.29
C VAL A 823 -46.16 20.58 -7.49
N SER A 824 -45.31 21.34 -8.20
CA SER A 824 -45.71 22.07 -9.38
C SER A 824 -46.21 21.13 -10.49
N TYR A 825 -45.58 20.00 -10.71
CA TYR A 825 -46.01 18.98 -11.66
C TYR A 825 -47.39 18.40 -11.26
N ARG A 826 -47.58 18.02 -9.98
CA ARG A 826 -48.83 17.49 -9.47
C ARG A 826 -49.96 18.53 -9.58
N LEU A 827 -49.68 19.78 -9.29
CA LEU A 827 -50.64 20.88 -9.39
C LEU A 827 -51.07 21.11 -10.85
N ALA A 828 -50.11 21.11 -11.77
CA ALA A 828 -50.40 21.19 -13.21
C ALA A 828 -51.29 20.02 -13.66
N LEU A 829 -51.00 18.81 -13.20
CA LEU A 829 -51.75 17.59 -13.52
C LEU A 829 -53.23 17.71 -13.10
N VAL A 830 -53.46 18.13 -11.85
CA VAL A 830 -54.82 18.31 -11.27
C VAL A 830 -55.56 19.41 -12.02
N MET A 831 -54.91 20.51 -12.32
CA MET A 831 -55.53 21.62 -13.08
C MET A 831 -55.86 21.21 -14.54
N CYS A 832 -55.00 20.43 -15.19
CA CYS A 832 -55.26 19.87 -16.52
C CYS A 832 -56.53 19.01 -16.50
N LYS A 833 -56.73 18.16 -15.51
CA LYS A 833 -57.91 17.30 -15.41
C LYS A 833 -59.21 18.13 -15.13
N GLN A 834 -59.07 19.31 -14.56
CA GLN A 834 -60.19 20.26 -14.39
C GLN A 834 -60.44 21.11 -15.65
N GLY A 835 -59.68 20.94 -16.74
CA GLY A 835 -59.80 21.78 -17.95
C GLY A 835 -59.26 23.22 -17.77
N ARG A 836 -58.52 23.48 -16.65
CA ARG A 836 -58.01 24.82 -16.32
C ARG A 836 -56.62 25.02 -16.92
N TRP A 837 -56.52 24.92 -18.21
CA TRP A 837 -55.26 24.89 -18.97
C TRP A 837 -54.38 26.12 -18.77
N ASP A 838 -54.95 27.31 -18.70
CA ASP A 838 -54.23 28.56 -18.47
C ASP A 838 -53.56 28.61 -17.09
N LYS A 839 -54.18 28.00 -16.07
CA LYS A 839 -53.61 27.93 -14.75
C LYS A 839 -52.61 26.79 -14.60
N ALA A 840 -52.71 25.74 -15.37
CA ALA A 840 -51.79 24.61 -15.41
C ALA A 840 -50.45 24.98 -16.03
N GLU A 841 -50.42 25.82 -17.07
CA GLU A 841 -49.27 26.17 -17.87
C GLU A 841 -48.08 26.70 -17.02
N PRO A 842 -48.22 27.71 -16.13
CA PRO A 842 -47.10 28.24 -15.39
C PRO A 842 -46.49 27.20 -14.41
N HIS A 843 -47.30 26.29 -13.88
CA HIS A 843 -46.82 25.21 -13.01
C HIS A 843 -46.06 24.13 -13.80
N ALA A 844 -46.53 23.75 -14.99
CA ALA A 844 -45.81 22.83 -15.85
C ALA A 844 -44.46 23.42 -16.34
N GLN A 845 -44.44 24.73 -16.69
CA GLN A 845 -43.20 25.43 -17.04
C GLN A 845 -42.19 25.48 -15.86
N LEU A 846 -42.69 25.74 -14.65
CA LEU A 846 -41.85 25.76 -13.45
C LEU A 846 -41.28 24.37 -13.16
N ALA A 847 -42.10 23.32 -13.28
CA ALA A 847 -41.64 21.93 -13.11
C ALA A 847 -40.56 21.59 -14.12
N LEU A 848 -40.78 21.85 -15.41
CA LEU A 848 -39.80 21.62 -16.49
C LEU A 848 -38.46 22.32 -16.22
N LYS A 849 -38.53 23.62 -15.87
CA LYS A 849 -37.35 24.42 -15.58
C LYS A 849 -36.54 23.85 -14.39
N LEU A 850 -37.24 23.44 -13.33
CA LEU A 850 -36.54 22.92 -12.11
C LEU A 850 -36.02 21.51 -12.32
N TYR A 851 -36.74 20.61 -12.98
CA TYR A 851 -36.26 19.28 -13.34
C TYR A 851 -35.04 19.35 -14.27
N GLY A 852 -35.02 20.27 -15.24
CA GLY A 852 -33.86 20.53 -16.08
C GLY A 852 -32.64 20.99 -15.27
N ARG A 853 -32.84 21.86 -14.25
CA ARG A 853 -31.74 22.32 -13.36
C ARG A 853 -31.17 21.23 -12.48
N ILE A 854 -31.99 20.30 -11.98
CA ILE A 854 -31.56 19.18 -11.13
C ILE A 854 -31.19 17.93 -11.94
N GLN A 855 -31.16 18.06 -13.30
CA GLN A 855 -30.79 17.00 -14.25
C GLN A 855 -31.67 15.73 -14.12
N ASP A 856 -32.93 15.87 -13.74
CA ASP A 856 -33.92 14.79 -13.78
C ASP A 856 -34.56 14.69 -15.16
N ASN A 857 -33.85 14.01 -16.07
CA ASN A 857 -34.26 13.91 -17.48
C ASN A 857 -35.61 13.24 -17.67
N THR A 858 -35.94 12.25 -16.81
CA THR A 858 -37.23 11.52 -16.89
C THR A 858 -38.41 12.45 -16.58
N MET A 859 -38.32 13.18 -15.45
CA MET A 859 -39.41 14.10 -15.07
C MET A 859 -39.41 15.37 -15.93
N SER A 860 -38.26 15.78 -16.44
CA SER A 860 -38.15 16.85 -17.44
C SER A 860 -38.93 16.49 -18.71
N GLY A 861 -38.70 15.29 -19.29
CA GLY A 861 -39.41 14.79 -20.45
C GLY A 861 -40.93 14.68 -20.20
N ARG A 862 -41.34 14.16 -19.04
CA ARG A 862 -42.78 14.10 -18.66
C ARG A 862 -43.41 15.50 -18.54
N SER A 863 -42.66 16.45 -18.00
CA SER A 863 -43.14 17.85 -17.87
C SER A 863 -43.25 18.53 -19.24
N GLU A 864 -42.35 18.24 -20.14
CA GLU A 864 -42.40 18.73 -21.54
C GLU A 864 -43.60 18.19 -22.30
N VAL A 865 -43.84 16.88 -22.23
CA VAL A 865 -45.05 16.26 -22.81
C VAL A 865 -46.33 16.86 -22.25
N MET A 866 -46.36 17.07 -20.93
CA MET A 866 -47.49 17.76 -20.26
C MET A 866 -47.69 19.17 -20.81
N LEU A 867 -46.63 19.93 -20.96
CA LEU A 867 -46.69 21.32 -21.46
C LEU A 867 -47.17 21.37 -22.93
N GLN A 868 -46.72 20.45 -23.76
CA GLN A 868 -47.19 20.32 -25.15
C GLN A 868 -48.69 20.03 -25.19
N ARG A 869 -49.19 19.12 -24.37
CA ARG A 869 -50.63 18.83 -24.25
C ARG A 869 -51.45 20.04 -23.76
N ILE A 870 -50.94 20.80 -22.81
CA ILE A 870 -51.55 22.04 -22.34
C ILE A 870 -51.69 23.03 -23.49
N LYS A 871 -50.63 23.27 -24.26
CA LYS A 871 -50.63 24.17 -25.41
C LYS A 871 -51.61 23.74 -26.52
N GLN A 872 -51.76 22.45 -26.79
CA GLN A 872 -52.70 21.90 -27.79
C GLN A 872 -54.16 22.05 -27.38
N ASN A 873 -54.48 22.06 -26.10
CA ASN A 873 -55.85 22.10 -25.57
C ASN A 873 -56.25 23.47 -25.03
N LYS A 874 -55.35 24.44 -25.00
CA LYS A 874 -55.59 25.81 -24.62
C LYS A 874 -56.57 26.41 -25.64
N GLY A 875 -57.80 26.70 -25.20
CA GLY A 875 -58.90 27.24 -26.03
C GLY A 875 -59.89 26.20 -26.52
N LYS A 876 -59.81 24.92 -26.17
CA LYS A 876 -60.83 23.91 -26.50
C LYS A 876 -61.70 23.58 -25.26
N SER A 877 -63.01 23.54 -25.49
CA SER A 877 -64.02 23.18 -24.48
C SER A 877 -63.91 21.72 -24.03
N THR A 878 -64.13 21.45 -22.77
CA THR A 878 -64.08 20.20 -22.03
C THR A 878 -64.83 19.04 -22.66
N GLY A 879 -64.09 18.03 -23.21
CA GLY A 879 -64.73 16.84 -23.76
C GLY A 879 -63.81 15.70 -24.24
N PHE A 880 -62.67 15.47 -23.55
CA PHE A 880 -61.82 14.34 -23.97
C PHE A 880 -60.85 13.94 -22.85
N PHE A 881 -61.29 13.08 -21.95
CA PHE A 881 -60.40 12.65 -20.82
C PHE A 881 -60.60 11.20 -20.38
N GLN A 882 -60.41 10.24 -21.30
CA GLN A 882 -60.37 8.84 -20.86
C GLN A 882 -59.02 8.15 -21.06
N ASN A 883 -58.05 8.74 -21.78
CA ASN A 883 -56.78 8.08 -22.11
C ASN A 883 -55.53 8.66 -21.46
N LEU A 884 -55.63 9.36 -20.32
CA LEU A 884 -54.49 10.03 -19.69
C LEU A 884 -53.95 9.27 -18.45
N LEU A 885 -54.59 8.17 -18.06
CA LEU A 885 -54.19 7.35 -16.86
C LEU A 885 -53.50 6.03 -17.25
N GLU A 886 -53.41 5.66 -18.50
CA GLU A 886 -52.83 4.38 -18.96
C GLU A 886 -51.46 4.50 -19.64
N SER A 887 -50.80 5.63 -19.55
CA SER A 887 -49.42 5.82 -20.01
C SER A 887 -48.54 6.46 -18.86
#